data_0626105d6f62bd898d02251187f24d09
#
_entry.id   0626105d6f62bd898d02251187f24d09
#
_cell.length_a   1.000
_cell.length_b   1.000
_cell.length_c   1.000
_cell.angle_alpha   90.00
_cell.angle_beta   90.00
_cell.angle_gamma   90.00
#
_symmetry.space_group_name_H-M   'P 1'
#
loop_
_entity.id
_entity.type
_entity.pdbx_description
1 polymer ?
#
loop_
_entity_poly.entity_id
_entity_poly.type
_entity_poly.pdbx_seq_one_letter_code
_entity_poly.pdbx_strand_id
1 'polypeptide(L)'
;MNTEIKKARETLTIMPKTEQFLIKPSSHDIAVQGTNNSSIASKRSVEALYYPKLHFNRCVDKTGTTANGSNGTTREYFKYFVPRLRKRSPCINRGYWLRLYAIRSTLESILASTGGDGQVLVINLGCGFDPLPFQLLDTKNADSLQFCHRLSFLDLDYAEVIRNKCKVIQTHSELLEILQIDSVSSNDRIQTAKYSAIPCNLNDSESFEAILKCPQVSPLLLDREVPKVFIAEVSLAYMEPQRADTIIRISSNVPNSHMVLLEQLIPAGCLEPFAKQMLTHFTKNGSPLQSVLKYRTRDTQAERLKTLGFSNVNCGDLLQVWDSIDTKTRHAVESIEPFDELEESQLFAHHYVLAHGTNNPSFQFMNCYSTISEDHSPGDSDSTDDLSKMVTSKEPIIDTVSFEKVNLDFTRNFGASIFYKTQDHQTLIYTSGCNPNRVNTTTLIELDPLGENVIDCTEINVDTNNEMKKPQGPPHSPLPSPRVCATFTLLHDTDTNNPTAMLIGGRGPPHRSFNDTWFFDCKQHRWSQGPVLPGGGRFRHCTVTLKNGHLLIFGGFQRISGNESTESKSESESEPEFLLFNSHGNTFTTCKYDRPVYNGLVGACMAYDTRRDIGVIIGGQDESGQVCDRLTKFTCDPTTGRITVLEEWEHPLFQRYGAKCLFVNDDVDSSFILIAGGTSPGMVFDEKTSFVLVDLEKRTLSGIQIPAEFYRNHSIFLVGFELQRVSQNVVYVIGGGATCYGFGAVSNHTFKLDLTGLLTSVTRR
;
A
#
# COMPACT_ATOMS: atom_id res chain seq x y z
N MET A 1 36.85 45.90 -26.92
CA MET A 1 36.85 44.40 -27.04
C MET A 1 37.88 43.72 -26.16
N ASN A 2 39.14 44.17 -26.07
CA ASN A 2 40.12 43.49 -25.20
C ASN A 2 40.00 43.76 -23.68
N THR A 3 39.33 44.84 -23.28
CA THR A 3 39.14 45.24 -21.88
C THR A 3 37.92 44.57 -21.24
N GLU A 4 36.92 44.26 -22.03
CA GLU A 4 35.71 43.51 -21.57
C GLU A 4 35.97 42.03 -21.42
N ILE A 5 36.80 41.44 -22.29
CA ILE A 5 37.22 40.04 -22.18
C ILE A 5 38.11 39.81 -20.96
N LYS A 6 38.92 40.84 -20.55
CA LYS A 6 39.75 40.78 -19.35
C LYS A 6 38.90 40.88 -18.07
N LYS A 7 37.86 41.74 -18.06
CA LYS A 7 36.89 41.85 -16.96
C LYS A 7 36.06 40.59 -16.82
N ALA A 8 35.64 39.94 -17.92
CA ALA A 8 34.92 38.65 -17.87
C ALA A 8 35.78 37.50 -17.33
N ARG A 9 37.12 37.54 -17.56
CA ARG A 9 38.05 36.55 -16.99
C ARG A 9 38.32 36.80 -15.50
N GLU A 10 38.33 38.01 -15.01
CA GLU A 10 38.51 38.33 -13.59
C GLU A 10 37.27 38.07 -12.75
N THR A 11 36.06 38.17 -13.33
CA THR A 11 34.80 37.84 -12.64
C THR A 11 34.56 36.29 -12.52
N LEU A 12 35.22 35.48 -13.33
CA LEU A 12 35.20 34.02 -13.24
C LEU A 12 36.02 33.47 -12.06
N THR A 13 36.74 34.31 -11.32
CA THR A 13 37.64 33.89 -10.23
C THR A 13 37.01 34.06 -8.84
N ILE A 14 35.75 34.50 -8.74
CA ILE A 14 35.05 34.72 -7.45
C ILE A 14 34.06 33.59 -7.13
N MET A 15 34.06 32.50 -7.89
CA MET A 15 33.48 31.26 -7.36
C MET A 15 34.49 30.62 -6.38
N PRO A 16 34.05 30.22 -5.18
CA PRO A 16 34.96 29.53 -4.26
C PRO A 16 35.62 28.39 -5.02
N LYS A 17 36.95 28.32 -4.97
CA LYS A 17 37.72 27.21 -5.57
C LYS A 17 37.17 25.92 -5.01
N THR A 18 36.49 25.13 -5.81
CA THR A 18 35.84 23.87 -5.48
C THR A 18 36.82 22.82 -4.93
N GLU A 19 38.11 23.06 -4.95
CA GLU A 19 39.12 22.16 -4.43
C GLU A 19 39.30 22.16 -2.89
N GLN A 20 38.76 23.13 -2.16
CA GLN A 20 38.91 23.21 -0.70
C GLN A 20 37.80 22.54 0.12
N PHE A 21 36.70 22.06 -0.49
CA PHE A 21 35.55 21.48 0.21
C PHE A 21 35.24 20.02 -0.13
N LEU A 22 36.20 19.27 -0.65
CA LEU A 22 36.05 17.81 -0.78
C LEU A 22 36.25 17.15 0.59
N ILE A 23 35.34 17.37 1.52
CA ILE A 23 35.13 16.47 2.64
C ILE A 23 34.84 15.10 2.00
N LYS A 24 35.69 14.11 2.26
CA LYS A 24 35.40 12.73 1.77
C LYS A 24 34.01 12.34 2.25
N PRO A 25 33.13 11.86 1.35
CA PRO A 25 31.78 11.48 1.74
C PRO A 25 31.87 10.41 2.85
N SER A 26 31.05 10.54 3.86
CA SER A 26 30.92 9.55 4.93
C SER A 26 30.37 8.24 4.36
N SER A 27 30.49 7.14 5.10
CA SER A 27 29.88 5.87 4.71
C SER A 27 28.34 6.01 4.58
N HIS A 28 27.74 6.86 5.39
CA HIS A 28 26.32 7.23 5.30
C HIS A 28 26.00 7.95 3.98
N ASP A 29 26.77 8.96 3.59
CA ASP A 29 26.55 9.67 2.33
C ASP A 29 26.66 8.75 1.11
N ILE A 30 27.60 7.79 1.12
CA ILE A 30 27.75 6.78 0.06
C ILE A 30 26.53 5.86 0.02
N ALA A 31 26.02 5.44 1.18
CA ALA A 31 24.83 4.59 1.26
C ALA A 31 23.58 5.32 0.78
N VAL A 32 23.40 6.60 1.16
CA VAL A 32 22.30 7.46 0.68
C VAL A 32 22.34 7.61 -0.84
N GLN A 33 23.51 7.88 -1.43
CA GLN A 33 23.66 7.94 -2.88
C GLN A 33 23.29 6.60 -3.56
N GLY A 34 23.59 5.47 -2.90
CA GLY A 34 23.23 4.12 -3.37
C GLY A 34 21.72 3.84 -3.45
N THR A 35 20.90 4.52 -2.65
CA THR A 35 19.42 4.34 -2.67
C THR A 35 18.82 4.77 -3.99
N ASN A 36 19.44 5.74 -4.67
CA ASN A 36 19.03 6.22 -5.99
C ASN A 36 18.92 5.08 -7.03
N ASN A 37 19.86 4.12 -7.04
CA ASN A 37 19.88 3.06 -8.03
C ASN A 37 18.64 2.16 -8.00
N SER A 38 18.11 1.86 -6.82
CA SER A 38 16.89 1.06 -6.66
C SER A 38 15.65 1.82 -7.07
N SER A 39 15.54 3.10 -6.65
CA SER A 39 14.42 3.97 -6.98
C SER A 39 14.32 4.19 -8.49
N ILE A 40 15.41 4.58 -9.15
CA ILE A 40 15.40 4.88 -10.57
C ILE A 40 15.09 3.64 -11.43
N ALA A 41 15.54 2.45 -11.01
CA ALA A 41 15.22 1.20 -11.69
C ALA A 41 13.72 0.85 -11.61
N SER A 42 13.06 1.21 -10.51
CA SER A 42 11.61 1.03 -10.36
C SER A 42 10.82 2.06 -11.17
N LYS A 43 11.25 3.32 -11.19
CA LYS A 43 10.68 4.37 -12.07
C LYS A 43 10.81 4.00 -13.56
N ARG A 44 11.92 3.35 -13.96
CA ARG A 44 12.06 2.83 -15.33
C ARG A 44 11.04 1.74 -15.66
N SER A 45 10.71 0.86 -14.71
CA SER A 45 9.64 -0.13 -14.90
C SER A 45 8.29 0.53 -15.16
N VAL A 46 7.99 1.60 -14.42
CA VAL A 46 6.77 2.41 -14.63
C VAL A 46 6.78 3.09 -15.99
N GLU A 47 7.87 3.74 -16.36
CA GLU A 47 7.98 4.38 -17.68
C GLU A 47 7.67 3.41 -18.82
N ALA A 48 8.27 2.22 -18.78
CA ALA A 48 8.12 1.22 -19.83
C ALA A 48 6.72 0.59 -19.89
N LEU A 49 6.01 0.47 -18.76
CA LEU A 49 4.73 -0.24 -18.69
C LEU A 49 3.51 0.69 -18.70
N TYR A 50 3.60 1.83 -18.00
CA TYR A 50 2.46 2.72 -17.74
C TYR A 50 2.38 3.86 -18.74
N TYR A 51 3.49 4.54 -19.05
CA TYR A 51 3.48 5.74 -19.90
C TYR A 51 2.95 5.51 -21.30
N PRO A 52 3.27 4.39 -21.99
CA PRO A 52 2.70 4.14 -23.31
C PRO A 52 1.18 4.03 -23.32
N LYS A 53 0.58 3.53 -22.23
CA LYS A 53 -0.86 3.33 -22.09
C LYS A 53 -1.59 4.57 -21.57
N LEU A 54 -0.90 5.40 -20.77
CA LEU A 54 -1.46 6.63 -20.18
C LEU A 54 -1.20 7.88 -21.01
N HIS A 55 -0.64 7.72 -22.19
CA HIS A 55 -0.30 8.82 -23.10
C HIS A 55 0.78 9.80 -22.59
N PHE A 56 1.46 9.47 -21.51
CA PHE A 56 2.63 10.22 -21.05
C PHE A 56 3.79 10.02 -22.04
N ASN A 57 4.48 11.13 -22.37
CA ASN A 57 5.64 11.15 -23.26
C ASN A 57 5.36 10.75 -24.73
N ARG A 58 4.18 11.10 -25.29
CA ARG A 58 3.92 10.91 -26.72
C ARG A 58 4.84 11.78 -27.55
N CYS A 59 5.35 11.24 -28.65
CA CYS A 59 6.11 12.02 -29.63
C CYS A 59 5.18 12.85 -30.51
N VAL A 60 5.59 14.07 -30.80
CA VAL A 60 5.01 14.93 -31.84
C VAL A 60 5.75 14.66 -33.13
N ASP A 61 5.04 14.51 -34.26
CA ASP A 61 5.64 14.42 -35.55
C ASP A 61 6.21 15.77 -36.04
N LYS A 62 6.92 15.77 -37.16
CA LYS A 62 7.50 16.98 -37.78
C LYS A 62 6.46 18.03 -38.18
N THR A 63 5.18 17.70 -38.17
CA THR A 63 4.06 18.59 -38.54
C THR A 63 3.37 19.21 -37.34
N GLY A 64 3.81 18.88 -36.09
CA GLY A 64 3.22 19.39 -34.84
C GLY A 64 1.94 18.66 -34.43
N THR A 65 1.59 17.58 -35.13
CA THR A 65 0.44 16.74 -34.78
C THR A 65 0.85 15.60 -33.86
N THR A 66 0.04 15.31 -32.82
CA THR A 66 0.21 14.09 -32.03
C THR A 66 -0.05 12.89 -32.91
N ALA A 67 0.89 11.93 -32.96
CA ALA A 67 0.72 10.69 -33.71
C ALA A 67 -0.50 9.92 -33.15
N ASN A 68 -1.67 10.16 -33.71
CA ASN A 68 -2.90 9.43 -33.47
C ASN A 68 -2.89 8.14 -34.27
N GLY A 69 -2.14 7.15 -33.77
CA GLY A 69 -2.13 5.82 -34.38
C GLY A 69 -1.51 4.84 -33.41
N SER A 70 -2.00 3.63 -33.39
CA SER A 70 -1.65 2.53 -32.49
C SER A 70 -0.16 2.13 -32.40
N ASN A 71 0.76 2.88 -33.01
CA ASN A 71 2.20 2.64 -33.06
C ASN A 71 3.06 3.88 -32.78
N GLY A 72 2.55 4.93 -32.11
CA GLY A 72 3.38 6.06 -31.68
C GLY A 72 4.43 5.60 -30.65
N THR A 73 5.71 5.70 -30.99
CA THR A 73 6.81 5.37 -30.08
C THR A 73 6.82 6.37 -28.93
N THR A 74 6.53 5.89 -27.72
CA THR A 74 6.65 6.70 -26.51
C THR A 74 8.13 7.00 -26.24
N ARG A 75 8.46 8.27 -25.93
CA ARG A 75 9.81 8.62 -25.55
C ARG A 75 10.10 8.16 -24.14
N GLU A 76 11.16 7.37 -23.98
CA GLU A 76 11.66 6.91 -22.68
C GLU A 76 12.89 7.72 -22.29
N TYR A 77 12.94 8.20 -21.04
CA TYR A 77 14.04 9.02 -20.52
C TYR A 77 14.82 8.28 -19.42
N PHE A 78 14.17 7.46 -18.60
CA PHE A 78 14.86 6.65 -17.59
C PHE A 78 15.84 5.64 -18.21
N LYS A 79 15.67 5.25 -19.48
CA LYS A 79 16.55 4.31 -20.19
C LYS A 79 18.00 4.79 -20.26
N TYR A 80 18.24 6.10 -20.30
CA TYR A 80 19.58 6.66 -20.36
C TYR A 80 20.36 6.46 -19.05
N PHE A 81 19.65 6.47 -17.93
CA PHE A 81 20.22 6.31 -16.58
C PHE A 81 20.18 4.87 -16.10
N VAL A 82 19.24 4.06 -16.60
CA VAL A 82 19.09 2.62 -16.30
C VAL A 82 18.91 1.85 -17.58
N PRO A 83 19.97 1.48 -18.29
CA PRO A 83 19.87 0.80 -19.59
C PRO A 83 19.13 -0.55 -19.53
N ARG A 84 19.29 -1.32 -18.43
CA ARG A 84 18.65 -2.63 -18.28
C ARG A 84 17.29 -2.51 -17.58
N LEU A 85 16.23 -2.74 -18.34
CA LEU A 85 14.87 -2.82 -17.81
C LEU A 85 14.72 -4.05 -16.89
N ARG A 86 14.20 -3.83 -15.68
CA ARG A 86 13.75 -4.88 -14.76
C ARG A 86 12.28 -4.62 -14.40
N LYS A 87 11.38 -5.48 -14.85
CA LYS A 87 9.97 -5.40 -14.45
C LYS A 87 9.84 -5.57 -12.94
N ARG A 88 8.99 -4.76 -12.35
CA ARG A 88 8.61 -4.83 -10.92
C ARG A 88 7.23 -5.45 -10.77
N SER A 89 6.87 -5.83 -9.53
CA SER A 89 5.50 -6.28 -9.21
C SER A 89 4.50 -5.13 -9.38
N PRO A 90 3.21 -5.42 -9.60
CA PRO A 90 2.18 -4.40 -9.76
C PRO A 90 2.12 -3.41 -8.60
N CYS A 91 2.24 -3.87 -7.35
CA CYS A 91 2.28 -3.00 -6.17
C CYS A 91 3.42 -1.97 -6.24
N ILE A 92 4.64 -2.42 -6.59
CA ILE A 92 5.80 -1.53 -6.74
C ILE A 92 5.60 -0.56 -7.90
N ASN A 93 5.12 -1.03 -9.06
CA ASN A 93 4.86 -0.17 -10.21
C ASN A 93 3.83 0.92 -9.88
N ARG A 94 2.69 0.55 -9.28
CA ARG A 94 1.63 1.50 -8.91
C ARG A 94 2.12 2.53 -7.89
N GLY A 95 2.86 2.10 -6.87
CA GLY A 95 3.43 3.00 -5.88
C GLY A 95 4.42 4.01 -6.48
N TYR A 96 5.32 3.58 -7.36
CA TYR A 96 6.23 4.51 -8.05
C TYR A 96 5.53 5.38 -9.08
N TRP A 97 4.51 4.88 -9.77
CA TRP A 97 3.68 5.72 -10.63
C TRP A 97 3.01 6.84 -9.84
N LEU A 98 2.44 6.52 -8.68
CA LEU A 98 1.77 7.49 -7.82
C LEU A 98 2.74 8.56 -7.30
N ARG A 99 3.98 8.19 -6.94
CA ARG A 99 5.04 9.14 -6.57
C ARG A 99 5.37 10.10 -7.72
N LEU A 100 5.56 9.56 -8.93
CA LEU A 100 5.83 10.37 -10.13
C LEU A 100 4.66 11.30 -10.45
N TYR A 101 3.44 10.79 -10.37
CA TYR A 101 2.21 11.55 -10.57
C TYR A 101 2.08 12.69 -9.55
N ALA A 102 2.31 12.43 -8.27
CA ALA A 102 2.21 13.41 -7.19
C ALA A 102 3.13 14.63 -7.42
N ILE A 103 4.38 14.40 -7.77
CA ILE A 103 5.33 15.47 -8.08
C ILE A 103 4.91 16.23 -9.34
N ARG A 104 4.58 15.51 -10.41
CA ARG A 104 4.24 16.10 -11.70
C ARG A 104 2.95 16.92 -11.62
N SER A 105 1.87 16.40 -11.05
CA SER A 105 0.59 17.10 -10.91
C SER A 105 0.70 18.36 -10.05
N THR A 106 1.54 18.31 -8.99
CA THR A 106 1.83 19.50 -8.18
C THR A 106 2.55 20.57 -9.01
N LEU A 107 3.55 20.20 -9.79
CA LEU A 107 4.26 21.15 -10.66
C LEU A 107 3.34 21.73 -11.75
N GLU A 108 2.49 20.92 -12.37
CA GLU A 108 1.50 21.36 -13.36
C GLU A 108 0.48 22.34 -12.73
N SER A 109 0.06 22.10 -11.49
CA SER A 109 -0.79 23.03 -10.72
C SER A 109 -0.13 24.40 -10.51
N ILE A 110 1.16 24.40 -10.15
CA ILE A 110 1.94 25.65 -9.99
C ILE A 110 2.06 26.38 -11.34
N LEU A 111 2.36 25.65 -12.42
CA LEU A 111 2.42 26.21 -13.77
C LEU A 111 1.08 26.81 -14.21
N ALA A 112 -0.03 26.16 -13.90
CA ALA A 112 -1.37 26.66 -14.21
C ALA A 112 -1.67 27.98 -13.46
N SER A 113 -1.18 28.14 -12.24
CA SER A 113 -1.41 29.34 -11.43
C SER A 113 -0.59 30.56 -11.88
N THR A 114 0.50 30.36 -12.64
CA THR A 114 1.39 31.46 -13.05
C THR A 114 0.92 32.22 -14.30
N GLY A 115 -0.20 31.87 -14.90
CA GLY A 115 -0.79 32.53 -16.08
C GLY A 115 0.12 32.55 -17.32
N GLY A 116 -0.46 32.50 -18.51
CA GLY A 116 0.18 32.70 -19.83
C GLY A 116 1.60 32.16 -19.99
N ASP A 117 2.56 33.05 -20.22
CA ASP A 117 3.97 32.69 -20.47
C ASP A 117 4.89 32.84 -19.25
N GLY A 118 4.33 32.90 -18.04
CA GLY A 118 5.10 33.05 -16.81
C GLY A 118 6.15 31.95 -16.62
N GLN A 119 7.40 32.36 -16.36
CA GLN A 119 8.53 31.44 -16.16
C GLN A 119 8.41 30.76 -14.78
N VAL A 120 8.91 29.54 -14.64
CA VAL A 120 9.02 28.80 -13.37
C VAL A 120 10.41 28.16 -13.29
N LEU A 121 11.08 28.34 -12.15
CA LEU A 121 12.35 27.67 -11.86
C LEU A 121 12.12 26.50 -10.91
N VAL A 122 12.43 25.28 -11.36
CA VAL A 122 12.37 24.07 -10.55
C VAL A 122 13.76 23.76 -10.00
N ILE A 123 13.86 23.55 -8.70
CA ILE A 123 15.10 23.28 -7.97
C ILE A 123 14.97 21.88 -7.31
N ASN A 124 15.64 20.90 -7.86
CA ASN A 124 15.63 19.54 -7.34
C ASN A 124 16.68 19.38 -6.23
N LEU A 125 16.22 19.13 -5.01
CA LEU A 125 17.06 18.90 -3.83
C LEU A 125 17.36 17.41 -3.66
N GLY A 126 18.58 16.97 -4.00
CA GLY A 126 18.91 15.56 -4.12
C GLY A 126 18.30 14.94 -5.38
N CYS A 127 18.67 15.50 -6.55
CA CYS A 127 18.07 15.19 -7.85
C CYS A 127 18.31 13.75 -8.32
N GLY A 128 19.31 13.05 -7.80
CA GLY A 128 19.70 11.73 -8.25
C GLY A 128 19.88 11.66 -9.78
N PHE A 129 19.43 10.54 -10.34
CA PHE A 129 19.34 10.33 -11.79
C PHE A 129 17.93 10.50 -12.34
N ASP A 130 17.06 11.25 -11.62
CA ASP A 130 15.72 11.51 -12.11
C ASP A 130 15.76 12.34 -13.41
N PRO A 131 15.11 11.88 -14.49
CA PRO A 131 15.09 12.56 -15.77
C PRO A 131 13.97 13.59 -15.92
N LEU A 132 13.30 14.00 -14.86
CA LEU A 132 12.21 14.98 -14.88
C LEU A 132 12.54 16.23 -15.72
N PRO A 133 13.76 16.84 -15.62
CA PRO A 133 14.11 17.96 -16.46
C PRO A 133 14.04 17.64 -17.95
N PHE A 134 14.51 16.47 -18.38
CA PHE A 134 14.51 16.07 -19.78
C PHE A 134 13.09 15.76 -20.29
N GLN A 135 12.26 15.17 -19.46
CA GLN A 135 10.84 14.91 -19.79
C GLN A 135 10.08 16.21 -20.08
N LEU A 136 10.37 17.25 -19.28
CA LEU A 136 9.62 18.49 -19.31
C LEU A 136 10.22 19.58 -20.21
N LEU A 137 11.51 19.51 -20.54
CA LEU A 137 12.16 20.42 -21.50
C LEU A 137 12.14 19.93 -22.93
N ASP A 138 11.80 18.64 -23.16
CA ASP A 138 11.77 18.08 -24.52
C ASP A 138 10.63 18.66 -25.35
N THR A 139 10.98 19.44 -26.36
CA THR A 139 10.05 20.04 -27.30
C THR A 139 9.38 19.03 -28.25
N LYS A 140 9.86 17.79 -28.28
CA LYS A 140 9.26 16.66 -29.03
C LYS A 140 8.30 15.84 -28.20
N ASN A 141 8.19 16.13 -26.89
CA ASN A 141 7.25 15.46 -25.98
C ASN A 141 5.91 16.23 -25.98
N ALA A 142 4.87 15.61 -26.52
CA ALA A 142 3.55 16.21 -26.63
C ALA A 142 2.97 16.66 -25.29
N ASP A 143 3.24 15.90 -24.21
CA ASP A 143 2.72 16.18 -22.86
C ASP A 143 3.38 17.39 -22.20
N SER A 144 4.53 17.84 -22.69
CA SER A 144 5.25 19.01 -22.15
C SER A 144 5.24 20.24 -23.06
N LEU A 145 4.77 20.12 -24.30
CA LEU A 145 4.80 21.18 -25.30
C LEU A 145 4.22 22.51 -24.83
N GLN A 146 3.11 22.46 -24.09
CA GLN A 146 2.42 23.67 -23.64
C GLN A 146 3.20 24.47 -22.58
N PHE A 147 4.20 23.86 -21.92
CA PHE A 147 4.93 24.52 -20.81
C PHE A 147 6.46 24.34 -20.85
N CYS A 148 7.02 23.57 -21.79
CA CYS A 148 8.47 23.35 -21.87
C CYS A 148 9.27 24.66 -22.05
N HIS A 149 8.69 25.67 -22.71
CA HIS A 149 9.31 26.99 -22.89
C HIS A 149 9.30 27.83 -21.60
N ARG A 150 8.44 27.54 -20.63
CA ARG A 150 8.28 28.24 -19.36
C ARG A 150 9.17 27.70 -18.25
N LEU A 151 9.71 26.51 -18.39
CA LEU A 151 10.46 25.81 -17.35
C LEU A 151 11.95 26.04 -17.47
N SER A 152 12.58 26.18 -16.32
CA SER A 152 14.04 26.05 -16.12
C SER A 152 14.31 25.18 -14.92
N PHE A 153 15.43 24.44 -14.92
CA PHE A 153 15.76 23.48 -13.88
C PHE A 153 17.14 23.73 -13.26
N LEU A 154 17.21 23.53 -11.95
CA LEU A 154 18.46 23.49 -11.18
C LEU A 154 18.49 22.18 -10.39
N ASP A 155 19.36 21.26 -10.81
CA ASP A 155 19.61 19.98 -10.14
C ASP A 155 20.75 20.13 -9.13
N LEU A 156 20.50 19.80 -7.87
CA LEU A 156 21.46 19.82 -6.79
C LEU A 156 21.61 18.43 -6.18
N ASP A 157 22.86 17.92 -6.09
CA ASP A 157 23.19 16.64 -5.46
C ASP A 157 24.67 16.59 -5.09
N TYR A 158 25.09 15.52 -4.43
CA TYR A 158 26.51 15.23 -4.17
C TYR A 158 27.35 15.29 -5.46
N ALA A 159 28.60 15.74 -5.33
CA ALA A 159 29.51 15.91 -6.46
C ALA A 159 29.68 14.63 -7.32
N GLU A 160 29.68 13.47 -6.71
CA GLU A 160 29.80 12.19 -7.42
C GLU A 160 28.55 11.90 -8.28
N VAL A 161 27.35 12.16 -7.74
CA VAL A 161 26.08 11.97 -8.46
C VAL A 161 26.02 12.93 -9.66
N ILE A 162 26.32 14.22 -9.46
CA ILE A 162 26.35 15.21 -10.54
C ILE A 162 27.38 14.84 -11.61
N ARG A 163 28.60 14.44 -11.22
CA ARG A 163 29.63 13.99 -12.17
C ARG A 163 29.15 12.82 -13.02
N ASN A 164 28.48 11.84 -12.42
CA ASN A 164 27.97 10.69 -13.14
C ASN A 164 26.78 11.09 -14.04
N LYS A 165 25.91 12.00 -13.59
CA LYS A 165 24.81 12.55 -14.41
C LYS A 165 25.36 13.31 -15.62
N CYS A 166 26.39 14.14 -15.45
CA CYS A 166 27.09 14.83 -16.56
C CYS A 166 27.65 13.85 -17.60
N LYS A 167 28.28 12.76 -17.16
CA LYS A 167 28.79 11.71 -18.07
C LYS A 167 27.66 11.06 -18.87
N VAL A 168 26.54 10.71 -18.24
CA VAL A 168 25.38 10.15 -18.93
C VAL A 168 24.86 11.14 -19.98
N ILE A 169 24.70 12.41 -19.64
CA ILE A 169 24.23 13.45 -20.58
C ILE A 169 25.21 13.59 -21.76
N GLN A 170 26.51 13.64 -21.50
CA GLN A 170 27.54 13.77 -22.53
C GLN A 170 27.54 12.59 -23.52
N THR A 171 27.16 11.39 -23.08
CA THR A 171 27.23 10.16 -23.92
C THR A 171 25.96 9.95 -24.75
N HIS A 172 24.90 10.74 -24.56
CA HIS A 172 23.62 10.56 -25.25
C HIS A 172 23.23 11.81 -26.01
N SER A 173 23.30 11.76 -27.35
CA SER A 173 22.99 12.88 -28.25
C SER A 173 21.57 13.42 -28.07
N GLU A 174 20.61 12.55 -27.73
CA GLU A 174 19.22 12.93 -27.48
C GLU A 174 19.07 13.85 -26.26
N LEU A 175 19.88 13.61 -25.20
CA LEU A 175 19.87 14.48 -24.01
C LEU A 175 20.54 15.83 -24.28
N LEU A 176 21.61 15.83 -25.09
CA LEU A 176 22.26 17.07 -25.54
C LEU A 176 21.31 17.90 -26.41
N GLU A 177 20.57 17.24 -27.34
CA GLU A 177 19.56 17.91 -28.17
C GLU A 177 18.45 18.57 -27.32
N ILE A 178 17.93 17.91 -26.28
CA ILE A 178 16.92 18.48 -25.37
C ILE A 178 17.47 19.71 -24.67
N LEU A 179 18.74 19.69 -24.27
CA LEU A 179 19.39 20.82 -23.60
C LEU A 179 19.86 21.91 -24.59
N GLN A 180 19.77 21.68 -25.90
CA GLN A 180 20.21 22.57 -26.97
C GLN A 180 21.72 22.91 -26.86
N ILE A 181 22.55 21.91 -26.60
CA ILE A 181 24.01 22.03 -26.50
C ILE A 181 24.70 20.94 -27.34
N ASP A 182 25.88 21.26 -27.87
CA ASP A 182 26.68 20.29 -28.64
C ASP A 182 27.52 19.36 -27.76
N SER A 183 27.92 19.88 -26.59
CA SER A 183 28.72 19.12 -25.63
C SER A 183 28.61 19.72 -24.21
N VAL A 184 28.95 18.91 -23.22
CA VAL A 184 29.08 19.36 -21.82
C VAL A 184 30.45 20.01 -21.62
N SER A 185 30.48 21.28 -21.18
CA SER A 185 31.71 22.05 -21.02
C SER A 185 32.58 21.62 -19.84
N SER A 186 32.05 20.88 -18.89
CA SER A 186 32.75 20.38 -17.69
C SER A 186 32.15 19.04 -17.24
N ASN A 187 33.02 18.12 -16.78
CA ASN A 187 32.57 16.84 -16.23
C ASN A 187 31.94 16.95 -14.84
N ASP A 188 32.08 18.08 -14.14
CA ASP A 188 31.68 18.24 -12.75
C ASP A 188 30.38 19.05 -12.60
N ARG A 189 29.92 19.73 -13.66
CA ARG A 189 28.70 20.53 -13.67
C ARG A 189 28.21 20.79 -15.08
N ILE A 190 26.92 21.04 -15.20
CA ILE A 190 26.29 21.54 -16.45
C ILE A 190 25.63 22.88 -16.14
N GLN A 191 25.73 23.79 -17.11
CA GLN A 191 25.05 25.06 -17.05
C GLN A 191 24.66 25.49 -18.46
N THR A 192 23.36 25.56 -18.71
CA THR A 192 22.74 26.01 -19.95
C THR A 192 21.71 27.09 -19.67
N ALA A 193 21.02 27.57 -20.69
CA ALA A 193 19.99 28.58 -20.50
C ALA A 193 18.80 28.09 -19.65
N LYS A 194 18.46 26.79 -19.73
CA LYS A 194 17.28 26.22 -19.08
C LYS A 194 17.58 25.10 -18.09
N TYR A 195 18.81 24.63 -18.03
CA TYR A 195 19.19 23.54 -17.14
C TYR A 195 20.55 23.76 -16.53
N SER A 196 20.61 23.64 -15.21
CA SER A 196 21.88 23.63 -14.46
C SER A 196 21.92 22.39 -13.57
N ALA A 197 23.07 21.72 -13.52
CA ALA A 197 23.36 20.65 -12.58
C ALA A 197 24.63 20.99 -11.81
N ILE A 198 24.51 21.20 -10.50
CA ILE A 198 25.58 21.78 -9.66
C ILE A 198 25.80 20.89 -8.43
N PRO A 199 27.05 20.54 -8.11
CA PRO A 199 27.39 19.85 -6.88
C PRO A 199 26.99 20.67 -5.65
N CYS A 200 26.20 20.06 -4.77
CA CYS A 200 25.81 20.65 -3.49
C CYS A 200 25.55 19.54 -2.47
N ASN A 201 26.30 19.54 -1.38
CA ASN A 201 25.94 18.72 -0.22
C ASN A 201 24.93 19.48 0.62
N LEU A 202 23.68 19.02 0.68
CA LEU A 202 22.62 19.69 1.44
C LEU A 202 22.89 19.74 2.95
N ASN A 203 23.82 18.94 3.49
CA ASN A 203 24.31 19.11 4.85
C ASN A 203 25.17 20.36 5.07
N ASP A 204 25.65 20.99 3.99
CA ASP A 204 26.33 22.27 3.97
C ASP A 204 25.37 23.39 3.57
N SER A 205 24.66 23.91 4.55
CA SER A 205 23.64 24.95 4.34
C SER A 205 24.22 26.26 3.83
N GLU A 206 25.48 26.60 4.13
CA GLU A 206 26.15 27.81 3.64
C GLU A 206 26.40 27.75 2.13
N SER A 207 26.91 26.60 1.65
CA SER A 207 27.07 26.36 0.20
C SER A 207 25.73 26.38 -0.53
N PHE A 208 24.66 25.78 0.05
CA PHE A 208 23.33 25.80 -0.51
C PHE A 208 22.80 27.24 -0.64
N GLU A 209 22.90 28.03 0.42
CA GLU A 209 22.47 29.43 0.41
C GLU A 209 23.27 30.27 -0.57
N ALA A 210 24.58 30.05 -0.69
CA ALA A 210 25.44 30.75 -1.64
C ALA A 210 25.03 30.44 -3.10
N ILE A 211 24.66 29.21 -3.42
CA ILE A 211 24.14 28.83 -4.75
C ILE A 211 22.86 29.61 -5.07
N LEU A 212 21.91 29.70 -4.12
CA LEU A 212 20.63 30.41 -4.33
C LEU A 212 20.82 31.94 -4.50
N LYS A 213 21.89 32.50 -3.99
CA LYS A 213 22.23 33.93 -4.15
C LYS A 213 23.07 34.22 -5.39
N CYS A 214 23.45 33.21 -6.18
CA CYS A 214 24.36 33.34 -7.30
C CYS A 214 23.60 33.54 -8.63
N PRO A 215 23.57 34.76 -9.21
CA PRO A 215 22.85 35.03 -10.46
C PRO A 215 23.44 34.28 -11.67
N GLN A 216 24.71 33.86 -11.58
CA GLN A 216 25.37 33.06 -12.61
C GLN A 216 24.79 31.63 -12.69
N VAL A 217 24.23 31.10 -11.61
CA VAL A 217 23.57 29.76 -11.59
C VAL A 217 22.25 29.82 -12.34
N SER A 218 21.41 30.80 -12.04
CA SER A 218 20.23 31.16 -12.80
C SER A 218 19.81 32.60 -12.47
N PRO A 219 19.58 33.46 -13.46
CA PRO A 219 19.06 34.79 -13.22
C PRO A 219 17.67 34.80 -12.59
N LEU A 220 16.89 33.72 -12.79
CA LEU A 220 15.53 33.55 -12.24
C LEU A 220 15.50 33.42 -10.72
N LEU A 221 16.64 33.06 -10.08
CA LEU A 221 16.72 32.92 -8.62
C LEU A 221 16.41 34.25 -7.89
N LEU A 222 16.84 35.39 -8.46
CA LEU A 222 16.67 36.71 -7.85
C LEU A 222 15.38 37.41 -8.29
N ASP A 223 14.72 36.95 -9.32
CA ASP A 223 13.46 37.51 -9.80
C ASP A 223 12.33 37.22 -8.83
N ARG A 224 11.70 38.22 -8.24
CA ARG A 224 10.65 38.04 -7.23
C ARG A 224 9.34 37.55 -7.78
N GLU A 225 9.06 37.75 -9.06
CA GLU A 225 7.81 37.35 -9.72
C GLU A 225 7.85 35.88 -10.14
N VAL A 226 9.02 35.35 -10.43
CA VAL A 226 9.18 33.95 -10.86
C VAL A 226 8.98 32.99 -9.69
N PRO A 227 8.07 32.02 -9.75
CA PRO A 227 7.98 30.94 -8.76
C PRO A 227 9.23 30.07 -8.75
N LYS A 228 9.75 29.78 -7.55
CA LYS A 228 10.84 28.80 -7.32
C LYS A 228 10.25 27.57 -6.66
N VAL A 229 10.27 26.46 -7.35
CA VAL A 229 9.70 25.19 -6.89
C VAL A 229 10.82 24.28 -6.40
N PHE A 230 11.01 24.19 -5.10
CA PHE A 230 11.94 23.27 -4.47
C PHE A 230 11.29 21.89 -4.36
N ILE A 231 11.87 20.88 -4.99
CA ILE A 231 11.38 19.49 -4.95
C ILE A 231 12.39 18.65 -4.16
N ALA A 232 11.92 18.02 -3.09
CA ALA A 232 12.68 17.02 -2.34
C ALA A 232 11.91 15.69 -2.33
N GLU A 233 12.28 14.78 -3.23
CA GLU A 233 11.70 13.44 -3.29
C GLU A 233 12.59 12.46 -2.56
N VAL A 234 12.24 12.16 -1.30
CA VAL A 234 12.97 11.22 -0.42
C VAL A 234 14.45 11.57 -0.29
N SER A 235 14.79 12.84 -0.23
CA SER A 235 16.17 13.32 -0.07
C SER A 235 16.43 13.88 1.33
N LEU A 236 15.55 14.74 1.85
CA LEU A 236 15.70 15.34 3.17
C LEU A 236 15.38 14.35 4.30
N ALA A 237 14.65 13.26 4.02
CA ALA A 237 14.34 12.19 4.96
C ALA A 237 15.58 11.53 5.58
N TYR A 238 16.69 11.50 4.85
CA TYR A 238 17.97 10.92 5.31
C TYR A 238 18.81 11.86 6.18
N MET A 239 18.47 13.14 6.21
CA MET A 239 19.21 14.16 6.95
C MET A 239 18.75 14.22 8.41
N GLU A 240 19.66 14.65 9.29
CA GLU A 240 19.28 15.04 10.64
C GLU A 240 18.19 16.11 10.58
N PRO A 241 17.12 16.03 11.40
CA PRO A 241 15.98 16.94 11.32
C PRO A 241 16.37 18.43 11.31
N GLN A 242 17.32 18.82 12.15
CA GLN A 242 17.76 20.22 12.27
C GLN A 242 18.42 20.72 10.98
N ARG A 243 19.19 19.89 10.29
CA ARG A 243 19.86 20.23 9.03
C ARG A 243 18.82 20.30 7.89
N ALA A 244 17.92 19.31 7.82
CA ALA A 244 16.82 19.34 6.85
C ALA A 244 15.92 20.57 7.04
N ASP A 245 15.58 20.93 8.29
CA ASP A 245 14.81 22.11 8.63
C ASP A 245 15.52 23.42 8.22
N THR A 246 16.85 23.47 8.29
CA THR A 246 17.63 24.62 7.82
C THR A 246 17.51 24.79 6.32
N ILE A 247 17.58 23.71 5.53
CA ILE A 247 17.38 23.77 4.06
C ILE A 247 15.97 24.26 3.73
N ILE A 248 14.95 23.75 4.40
CA ILE A 248 13.55 24.18 4.20
C ILE A 248 13.39 25.67 4.54
N ARG A 249 13.98 26.16 5.66
CA ARG A 249 13.94 27.56 6.06
C ARG A 249 14.67 28.48 5.06
N ILE A 250 15.82 28.08 4.56
CA ILE A 250 16.52 28.84 3.52
C ILE A 250 15.65 28.93 2.26
N SER A 251 15.00 27.83 1.87
CA SER A 251 14.10 27.79 0.72
C SER A 251 12.87 28.70 0.91
N SER A 252 12.29 28.76 2.13
CA SER A 252 11.15 29.62 2.43
C SER A 252 11.48 31.12 2.41
N ASN A 253 12.76 31.49 2.63
CA ASN A 253 13.22 32.86 2.53
C ASN A 253 13.35 33.36 1.08
N VAL A 254 13.29 32.46 0.10
CA VAL A 254 13.32 32.84 -1.32
C VAL A 254 11.93 33.38 -1.72
N PRO A 255 11.84 34.58 -2.36
CA PRO A 255 10.55 35.12 -2.76
C PRO A 255 9.81 34.22 -3.73
N ASN A 256 8.47 34.14 -3.58
CA ASN A 256 7.58 33.32 -4.41
C ASN A 256 8.04 31.87 -4.50
N SER A 257 8.32 31.27 -3.34
CA SER A 257 8.81 29.89 -3.25
C SER A 257 7.70 28.90 -2.93
N HIS A 258 7.86 27.71 -3.50
CA HIS A 258 7.08 26.51 -3.22
C HIS A 258 8.04 25.40 -2.75
N MET A 259 7.69 24.69 -1.68
CA MET A 259 8.38 23.49 -1.22
C MET A 259 7.48 22.29 -1.45
N VAL A 260 7.93 21.34 -2.24
CA VAL A 260 7.25 20.09 -2.54
C VAL A 260 8.08 18.96 -1.93
N LEU A 261 7.59 18.40 -0.82
CA LEU A 261 8.21 17.27 -0.12
C LEU A 261 7.43 16.00 -0.41
N LEU A 262 8.13 14.97 -0.83
CA LEU A 262 7.61 13.60 -0.86
C LEU A 262 8.52 12.74 0.01
N GLU A 263 8.05 12.38 1.21
CA GLU A 263 8.83 11.68 2.23
C GLU A 263 8.02 10.54 2.87
N GLN A 264 8.70 9.70 3.64
CA GLN A 264 8.04 8.64 4.40
C GLN A 264 7.39 9.18 5.67
N LEU A 265 6.34 8.44 6.12
CA LEU A 265 5.65 8.61 7.40
C LEU A 265 5.68 7.33 8.21
N ILE A 266 5.42 7.45 9.52
CA ILE A 266 5.18 6.33 10.43
C ILE A 266 3.97 6.67 11.33
N PRO A 267 2.76 6.76 10.75
CA PRO A 267 1.60 7.33 11.40
C PRO A 267 1.16 6.56 12.65
N ALA A 268 1.33 5.24 12.68
CA ALA A 268 1.05 4.38 13.84
C ALA A 268 2.31 4.06 14.68
N GLY A 269 3.38 4.87 14.52
CA GLY A 269 4.62 4.74 15.29
C GLY A 269 5.64 3.78 14.70
N CYS A 270 6.84 3.72 15.33
CA CYS A 270 7.97 2.95 14.81
C CYS A 270 7.87 1.42 15.02
N LEU A 271 6.93 0.96 15.83
CA LEU A 271 6.69 -0.47 16.11
C LEU A 271 5.63 -1.07 15.18
N GLU A 272 4.81 -0.24 14.52
CA GLU A 272 3.88 -0.71 13.51
C GLU A 272 4.63 -1.54 12.45
N PRO A 273 4.10 -2.70 12.01
CA PRO A 273 4.87 -3.68 11.24
C PRO A 273 5.47 -3.13 9.95
N PHE A 274 4.73 -2.32 9.17
CA PHE A 274 5.25 -1.73 7.93
C PHE A 274 6.33 -0.67 8.21
N ALA A 275 6.09 0.21 9.18
CA ALA A 275 7.07 1.21 9.62
C ALA A 275 8.35 0.53 10.12
N LYS A 276 8.22 -0.50 10.96
CA LYS A 276 9.34 -1.29 11.47
C LYS A 276 10.16 -1.93 10.37
N GLN A 277 9.51 -2.54 9.38
CA GLN A 277 10.17 -3.16 8.22
C GLN A 277 10.88 -2.10 7.37
N MET A 278 10.22 -0.99 7.09
CA MET A 278 10.78 0.14 6.35
C MET A 278 12.02 0.71 7.06
N LEU A 279 11.93 1.06 8.34
CA LEU A 279 13.04 1.60 9.12
C LEU A 279 14.21 0.61 9.20
N THR A 280 13.91 -0.68 9.39
CA THR A 280 14.92 -1.75 9.42
C THR A 280 15.64 -1.88 8.08
N HIS A 281 14.91 -1.82 6.97
CA HIS A 281 15.48 -1.88 5.62
C HIS A 281 16.49 -0.75 5.39
N PHE A 282 16.11 0.49 5.65
CA PHE A 282 16.99 1.64 5.46
C PHE A 282 18.19 1.63 6.42
N THR A 283 18.00 1.20 7.67
CA THR A 283 19.09 1.07 8.63
C THR A 283 20.10 0.00 8.20
N LYS A 284 19.63 -1.18 7.75
CA LYS A 284 20.51 -2.26 7.25
C LYS A 284 21.31 -1.84 6.01
N ASN A 285 20.74 -0.95 5.19
CA ASN A 285 21.41 -0.43 4.00
C ASN A 285 22.37 0.75 4.31
N GLY A 286 22.55 1.12 5.58
CA GLY A 286 23.42 2.23 5.99
C GLY A 286 22.87 3.63 5.69
N SER A 287 21.60 3.73 5.29
CA SER A 287 20.90 4.98 4.96
C SER A 287 19.64 5.17 5.82
N PRO A 288 19.75 5.26 7.17
CA PRO A 288 18.60 5.37 8.04
C PRO A 288 17.78 6.63 7.75
N LEU A 289 16.46 6.50 7.86
CA LEU A 289 15.53 7.62 7.76
C LEU A 289 15.56 8.39 9.11
N GLN A 290 16.10 9.60 9.10
CA GLN A 290 16.31 10.37 10.32
C GLN A 290 15.16 11.34 10.60
N SER A 291 14.68 12.05 9.59
CA SER A 291 13.62 13.05 9.74
C SER A 291 12.26 12.44 10.13
N VAL A 292 11.97 11.21 9.69
CA VAL A 292 10.69 10.54 9.92
C VAL A 292 10.41 10.26 11.41
N LEU A 293 11.46 10.12 12.23
CA LEU A 293 11.30 9.89 13.68
C LEU A 293 10.76 11.13 14.41
N LYS A 294 11.01 12.33 13.88
CA LYS A 294 10.49 13.60 14.40
C LYS A 294 9.17 13.99 13.75
N TYR A 295 9.06 13.82 12.43
CA TYR A 295 7.91 14.22 11.64
C TYR A 295 7.16 12.99 11.14
N ARG A 296 6.39 12.37 12.04
CA ARG A 296 5.80 11.04 11.86
C ARG A 296 4.53 11.03 11.04
N THR A 297 3.73 12.11 11.13
CA THR A 297 2.38 12.23 10.57
C THR A 297 2.28 13.36 9.56
N ARG A 298 1.18 13.39 8.81
CA ARG A 298 0.84 14.49 7.90
C ARG A 298 0.82 15.83 8.63
N ASP A 299 0.21 15.87 9.82
CA ASP A 299 0.04 17.10 10.59
C ASP A 299 1.37 17.63 11.10
N THR A 300 2.26 16.75 11.57
CA THR A 300 3.63 17.15 11.97
C THR A 300 4.46 17.64 10.79
N GLN A 301 4.24 17.13 9.56
CA GLN A 301 4.89 17.66 8.35
C GLN A 301 4.29 19.00 7.91
N ALA A 302 2.96 19.16 8.03
CA ALA A 302 2.31 20.44 7.74
C ALA A 302 2.78 21.52 8.71
N GLU A 303 2.81 21.22 10.01
CA GLU A 303 3.31 22.13 11.05
C GLU A 303 4.79 22.46 10.86
N ARG A 304 5.61 21.47 10.45
CA ARG A 304 7.01 21.68 10.07
C ARG A 304 7.15 22.77 9.02
N LEU A 305 6.41 22.68 7.91
CA LEU A 305 6.48 23.66 6.82
C LEU A 305 6.00 25.04 7.27
N LYS A 306 4.89 25.11 8.03
CA LYS A 306 4.38 26.39 8.59
C LYS A 306 5.41 27.05 9.48
N THR A 307 5.98 26.33 10.44
CA THR A 307 6.99 26.83 11.39
C THR A 307 8.27 27.27 10.68
N LEU A 308 8.59 26.67 9.53
CA LEU A 308 9.79 26.99 8.77
C LEU A 308 9.58 28.10 7.72
N GLY A 309 8.40 28.76 7.66
CA GLY A 309 8.19 29.98 6.91
C GLY A 309 7.26 29.89 5.69
N PHE A 310 6.59 28.77 5.47
CA PHE A 310 5.57 28.63 4.43
C PHE A 310 4.19 28.98 5.01
N SER A 311 3.62 30.09 4.59
CA SER A 311 2.35 30.59 5.14
C SER A 311 1.12 29.79 4.71
N ASN A 312 1.20 29.11 3.58
CA ASN A 312 0.12 28.31 3.02
C ASN A 312 0.63 26.89 2.76
N VAL A 313 0.00 25.89 3.37
CA VAL A 313 0.46 24.49 3.36
C VAL A 313 -0.69 23.53 3.09
N ASN A 314 -0.48 22.61 2.17
CA ASN A 314 -1.37 21.50 1.87
C ASN A 314 -0.59 20.18 2.01
N CYS A 315 -1.11 19.26 2.79
CA CYS A 315 -0.39 18.02 3.15
C CYS A 315 -1.35 16.82 3.14
N GLY A 316 -1.03 15.82 2.33
CA GLY A 316 -1.80 14.58 2.24
C GLY A 316 -0.89 13.36 2.12
N ASP A 317 -1.36 12.19 2.59
CA ASP A 317 -0.68 10.95 2.26
C ASP A 317 -0.93 10.54 0.80
N LEU A 318 -0.18 9.55 0.31
CA LEU A 318 -0.35 9.13 -1.08
C LEU A 318 -1.69 8.43 -1.36
N LEU A 319 -2.42 7.97 -0.33
CA LEU A 319 -3.77 7.46 -0.53
C LEU A 319 -4.74 8.61 -0.84
N GLN A 320 -4.65 9.73 -0.12
CA GLN A 320 -5.43 10.93 -0.44
C GLN A 320 -5.08 11.51 -1.82
N VAL A 321 -3.80 11.43 -2.21
CA VAL A 321 -3.39 11.78 -3.58
C VAL A 321 -4.06 10.86 -4.59
N TRP A 322 -4.08 9.54 -4.36
CA TRP A 322 -4.78 8.59 -5.22
C TRP A 322 -6.27 8.88 -5.34
N ASP A 323 -6.93 9.15 -4.22
CA ASP A 323 -8.37 9.45 -4.18
C ASP A 323 -8.73 10.77 -4.87
N SER A 324 -7.81 11.72 -4.91
CA SER A 324 -7.99 12.99 -5.63
C SER A 324 -7.85 12.89 -7.16
N ILE A 325 -7.37 11.75 -7.68
CA ILE A 325 -7.24 11.52 -9.11
C ILE A 325 -8.63 11.28 -9.72
N ASP A 326 -8.89 11.89 -10.87
CA ASP A 326 -10.15 11.69 -11.58
C ASP A 326 -10.37 10.22 -11.94
N THR A 327 -11.65 9.80 -11.96
CA THR A 327 -12.05 8.41 -12.16
C THR A 327 -11.54 7.82 -13.48
N LYS A 328 -11.48 8.62 -14.56
CA LYS A 328 -10.99 8.17 -15.86
C LYS A 328 -9.51 7.81 -15.80
N THR A 329 -8.70 8.66 -15.19
CA THR A 329 -7.26 8.40 -15.00
C THR A 329 -7.02 7.20 -14.08
N ARG A 330 -7.79 7.09 -12.97
CA ARG A 330 -7.70 5.91 -12.08
C ARG A 330 -8.01 4.61 -12.83
N HIS A 331 -9.11 4.54 -13.56
CA HIS A 331 -9.46 3.37 -14.37
C HIS A 331 -8.41 3.06 -15.43
N ALA A 332 -7.83 4.07 -16.08
CA ALA A 332 -6.76 3.86 -17.03
C ALA A 332 -5.53 3.22 -16.38
N VAL A 333 -5.13 3.68 -15.21
CA VAL A 333 -4.02 3.10 -14.42
C VAL A 333 -4.34 1.67 -13.98
N GLU A 334 -5.54 1.43 -13.50
CA GLU A 334 -6.00 0.12 -13.03
C GLU A 334 -6.07 -0.93 -14.14
N SER A 335 -6.33 -0.49 -15.36
CA SER A 335 -6.38 -1.37 -16.54
C SER A 335 -5.01 -1.80 -17.09
N ILE A 336 -3.90 -1.18 -16.62
CA ILE A 336 -2.56 -1.44 -17.18
C ILE A 336 -2.09 -2.86 -16.90
N GLU A 337 -2.24 -3.27 -15.65
CA GLU A 337 -1.88 -4.61 -15.19
C GLU A 337 -2.88 -5.09 -14.12
N PRO A 338 -3.18 -6.40 -14.08
CA PRO A 338 -4.05 -6.96 -13.06
C PRO A 338 -3.47 -6.71 -11.66
N PHE A 339 -4.28 -6.16 -10.77
CA PHE A 339 -3.88 -5.74 -9.43
C PHE A 339 -4.93 -6.16 -8.39
N ASP A 340 -4.50 -6.76 -7.29
CA ASP A 340 -5.33 -7.07 -6.12
C ASP A 340 -4.53 -7.07 -4.79
N GLU A 341 -3.35 -6.46 -4.81
CA GLU A 341 -2.48 -6.24 -3.64
C GLU A 341 -2.93 -4.95 -2.90
N LEU A 342 -4.24 -4.87 -2.59
CA LEU A 342 -4.86 -3.66 -2.08
C LEU A 342 -4.37 -3.32 -0.68
N GLU A 343 -4.19 -4.33 0.17
CA GLU A 343 -3.69 -4.15 1.54
C GLU A 343 -2.28 -3.56 1.53
N GLU A 344 -1.39 -4.13 0.72
CA GLU A 344 -0.01 -3.66 0.59
C GLU A 344 0.05 -2.25 -0.01
N SER A 345 -0.84 -1.95 -0.95
CA SER A 345 -0.94 -0.62 -1.58
C SER A 345 -1.42 0.43 -0.59
N GLN A 346 -2.43 0.13 0.22
CA GLN A 346 -2.91 1.02 1.28
C GLN A 346 -1.83 1.28 2.34
N LEU A 347 -1.18 0.23 2.82
CA LEU A 347 -0.07 0.36 3.77
C LEU A 347 1.04 1.24 3.20
N PHE A 348 1.45 1.00 1.96
CA PHE A 348 2.43 1.85 1.29
C PHE A 348 1.98 3.31 1.23
N ALA A 349 0.75 3.56 0.77
CA ALA A 349 0.25 4.90 0.52
C ALA A 349 0.13 5.74 1.80
N HIS A 350 -0.26 5.14 2.92
CA HIS A 350 -0.27 5.80 4.24
C HIS A 350 1.12 6.13 4.78
N HIS A 351 2.15 5.41 4.34
CA HIS A 351 3.52 5.63 4.81
C HIS A 351 4.33 6.60 3.95
N TYR A 352 3.67 7.36 3.07
CA TYR A 352 4.28 8.44 2.30
C TYR A 352 3.39 9.68 2.30
N VAL A 353 4.02 10.83 2.38
CA VAL A 353 3.37 12.15 2.36
C VAL A 353 3.78 12.93 1.12
N LEU A 354 2.82 13.63 0.53
CA LEU A 354 3.04 14.78 -0.34
C LEU A 354 2.70 16.03 0.47
N ALA A 355 3.71 16.84 0.80
CA ALA A 355 3.53 18.10 1.48
C ALA A 355 3.95 19.24 0.56
N HIS A 356 3.04 20.17 0.30
CA HIS A 356 3.29 21.36 -0.51
C HIS A 356 3.10 22.61 0.33
N GLY A 357 4.18 23.33 0.59
CA GLY A 357 4.16 24.62 1.26
C GLY A 357 4.50 25.76 0.28
N THR A 358 3.88 26.92 0.43
CA THR A 358 4.25 28.12 -0.34
C THR A 358 4.21 29.38 0.52
N ASN A 359 5.11 30.32 0.23
CA ASN A 359 5.08 31.66 0.82
C ASN A 359 4.32 32.68 -0.07
N ASN A 360 3.70 32.20 -1.17
CA ASN A 360 2.79 33.00 -1.98
C ASN A 360 1.37 32.95 -1.38
N PRO A 361 0.87 34.03 -0.75
CA PRO A 361 -0.44 33.99 -0.08
C PRO A 361 -1.63 33.90 -1.06
N SER A 362 -1.40 34.22 -2.33
CA SER A 362 -2.46 34.20 -3.37
C SER A 362 -2.57 32.82 -4.05
N PHE A 363 -1.67 31.90 -3.76
CA PHE A 363 -1.70 30.56 -4.37
C PHE A 363 -2.87 29.75 -3.83
N GLN A 364 -3.66 29.16 -4.74
CA GLN A 364 -4.76 28.24 -4.42
C GLN A 364 -4.36 26.83 -4.78
N PHE A 365 -4.43 25.91 -3.84
CA PHE A 365 -4.21 24.48 -4.12
C PHE A 365 -5.38 23.92 -4.94
N MET A 366 -5.09 23.19 -6.01
CA MET A 366 -6.13 22.54 -6.83
C MET A 366 -6.82 21.41 -6.05
N ASN A 367 -6.05 20.63 -5.30
CA ASN A 367 -6.56 19.59 -4.42
C ASN A 367 -6.26 20.01 -2.97
N CYS A 368 -7.30 20.18 -2.18
CA CYS A 368 -7.15 20.37 -0.73
C CYS A 368 -7.28 18.99 -0.06
N TYR A 369 -6.19 18.47 0.46
CA TYR A 369 -6.23 17.30 1.31
C TYR A 369 -6.72 17.77 2.67
N SER A 370 -7.96 17.38 3.04
CA SER A 370 -8.58 17.87 4.28
C SER A 370 -7.73 17.51 5.50
N THR A 371 -7.26 18.57 6.17
CA THR A 371 -6.90 18.49 7.59
C THR A 371 -8.21 18.29 8.35
N ILE A 372 -8.26 17.29 9.21
CA ILE A 372 -9.40 17.09 10.10
C ILE A 372 -9.54 18.34 10.98
N SER A 373 -10.72 18.96 10.91
CA SER A 373 -11.29 20.07 11.66
C SER A 373 -10.40 20.82 12.68
N GLU A 374 -10.21 22.11 12.41
CA GLU A 374 -9.87 23.15 13.37
C GLU A 374 -10.95 23.23 14.46
N ASP A 375 -10.74 22.57 15.59
CA ASP A 375 -11.39 22.93 16.87
C ASP A 375 -10.58 22.34 18.03
N HIS A 376 -9.36 22.85 18.28
CA HIS A 376 -8.75 22.79 19.61
C HIS A 376 -7.70 23.90 19.79
N SER A 377 -7.94 24.70 20.81
CA SER A 377 -7.04 25.72 21.36
C SER A 377 -5.68 25.11 21.76
N PRO A 378 -4.56 25.87 21.69
CA PRO A 378 -3.25 25.38 22.05
C PRO A 378 -3.13 25.30 23.59
N GLY A 379 -3.11 24.10 24.10
CA GLY A 379 -2.76 23.77 25.50
C GLY A 379 -1.62 22.78 25.50
N ASP A 380 -0.54 23.18 26.18
CA ASP A 380 0.69 22.43 26.42
C ASP A 380 0.57 20.93 26.54
N SER A 381 1.37 20.19 25.77
CA SER A 381 2.17 19.05 26.25
C SER A 381 2.55 18.10 25.10
N ASP A 382 3.74 17.54 25.19
CA ASP A 382 4.31 16.38 24.50
C ASP A 382 3.24 15.32 24.13
N SER A 383 2.59 15.44 22.97
CA SER A 383 1.57 14.47 22.55
C SER A 383 1.78 14.05 21.10
N THR A 384 2.41 12.92 20.97
CA THR A 384 2.42 12.04 19.83
C THR A 384 1.04 11.45 19.65
N ASP A 385 0.38 11.53 18.48
CA ASP A 385 -0.79 10.75 18.06
C ASP A 385 -2.08 11.53 17.77
N ASP A 386 -2.39 11.84 16.48
CA ASP A 386 -3.65 12.58 16.28
C ASP A 386 -4.80 11.83 15.61
N LEU A 387 -4.60 10.84 14.77
CA LEU A 387 -5.73 10.09 14.20
C LEU A 387 -6.09 8.84 15.01
N SER A 388 -5.12 8.12 15.54
CA SER A 388 -5.37 7.05 16.49
C SER A 388 -5.99 7.57 17.78
N LYS A 389 -5.68 8.81 18.20
CA LYS A 389 -6.31 9.47 19.36
C LYS A 389 -7.76 9.86 19.14
N MET A 390 -8.18 10.27 17.93
CA MET A 390 -9.59 10.61 17.71
C MET A 390 -10.52 9.40 17.82
N VAL A 391 -10.02 8.22 17.46
CA VAL A 391 -10.80 6.97 17.58
C VAL A 391 -10.58 6.30 18.93
N THR A 392 -9.34 6.30 19.45
CA THR A 392 -8.98 5.58 20.68
C THR A 392 -9.20 6.37 21.97
N SER A 393 -9.36 7.69 21.93
CA SER A 393 -9.62 8.48 23.15
C SER A 393 -11.02 8.28 23.73
N LYS A 394 -11.95 7.68 22.97
CA LYS A 394 -13.33 7.43 23.42
C LYS A 394 -13.62 5.95 23.68
N GLU A 395 -12.86 5.03 23.09
CA GLU A 395 -13.13 3.61 23.20
C GLU A 395 -12.34 2.98 24.35
N PRO A 396 -12.97 2.14 25.17
CA PRO A 396 -12.27 1.44 26.25
C PRO A 396 -11.23 0.48 25.66
N ILE A 397 -10.07 0.38 26.32
CA ILE A 397 -8.99 -0.53 25.96
C ILE A 397 -8.97 -1.68 26.93
N ILE A 398 -8.82 -2.90 26.42
CA ILE A 398 -8.68 -4.13 27.20
C ILE A 398 -7.23 -4.59 27.11
N ASP A 399 -6.55 -4.69 28.24
CA ASP A 399 -5.14 -5.07 28.38
C ASP A 399 -4.93 -6.45 29.03
N THR A 400 -6.01 -7.16 29.34
CA THR A 400 -5.98 -8.46 30.05
C THR A 400 -5.81 -9.67 29.12
N VAL A 401 -5.68 -9.45 27.82
CA VAL A 401 -5.50 -10.53 26.82
C VAL A 401 -4.02 -10.91 26.76
N SER A 402 -3.71 -12.19 26.84
CA SER A 402 -2.37 -12.72 26.64
C SER A 402 -2.11 -13.06 25.16
N PHE A 403 -0.93 -12.71 24.69
CA PHE A 403 -0.43 -13.02 23.35
C PHE A 403 0.81 -13.90 23.47
N GLU A 404 0.81 -15.05 22.81
CA GLU A 404 1.92 -15.99 22.82
C GLU A 404 2.27 -16.46 21.43
N LYS A 405 3.58 -16.53 21.13
CA LYS A 405 4.05 -17.17 19.90
C LYS A 405 3.90 -18.70 20.04
N VAL A 406 3.25 -19.30 19.06
CA VAL A 406 3.14 -20.76 18.97
C VAL A 406 4.44 -21.33 18.38
N ASN A 407 4.94 -22.44 18.94
CA ASN A 407 6.09 -23.14 18.41
C ASN A 407 5.71 -23.95 17.18
N LEU A 408 5.55 -23.26 16.07
CA LEU A 408 5.15 -23.84 14.78
C LEU A 408 5.95 -23.15 13.68
N ASP A 409 6.73 -23.92 12.93
CA ASP A 409 7.45 -23.43 11.74
C ASP A 409 6.52 -23.47 10.53
N PHE A 410 5.60 -22.51 10.51
CA PHE A 410 4.59 -22.39 9.46
C PHE A 410 4.42 -20.92 9.06
N THR A 411 4.61 -20.64 7.76
CA THR A 411 4.51 -19.29 7.21
C THR A 411 3.82 -19.33 5.86
N ARG A 412 2.54 -18.96 5.81
CA ARG A 412 1.76 -18.82 4.57
C ARG A 412 0.81 -17.64 4.65
N ASN A 413 0.56 -17.01 3.50
CA ASN A 413 -0.34 -15.87 3.37
C ASN A 413 -1.48 -16.23 2.43
N PHE A 414 -2.67 -15.65 2.65
CA PHE A 414 -3.84 -15.78 1.79
C PHE A 414 -4.31 -17.20 1.53
N GLY A 415 -4.04 -18.12 2.44
CA GLY A 415 -4.64 -19.45 2.45
C GLY A 415 -5.99 -19.48 3.13
N ALA A 416 -6.45 -20.64 3.49
CA ALA A 416 -7.70 -20.84 4.21
C ALA A 416 -7.57 -21.97 5.24
N SER A 417 -8.27 -21.87 6.35
CA SER A 417 -8.17 -22.82 7.44
C SER A 417 -9.52 -23.18 8.05
N ILE A 418 -9.56 -24.38 8.67
CA ILE A 418 -10.66 -24.83 9.52
C ILE A 418 -10.08 -25.38 10.82
N PHE A 419 -10.92 -25.39 11.85
CA PHE A 419 -10.66 -26.12 13.07
C PHE A 419 -11.80 -27.12 13.32
N TYR A 420 -11.47 -28.36 13.68
CA TYR A 420 -12.44 -29.32 14.12
C TYR A 420 -11.96 -30.12 15.32
N LYS A 421 -12.92 -30.59 16.12
CA LYS A 421 -12.68 -31.37 17.33
C LYS A 421 -13.45 -32.67 17.25
N THR A 422 -12.76 -33.77 17.54
CA THR A 422 -13.35 -35.10 17.78
C THR A 422 -13.19 -35.44 19.26
N GLN A 423 -13.65 -36.62 19.67
CA GLN A 423 -13.45 -37.07 21.04
C GLN A 423 -11.98 -37.21 21.43
N ASP A 424 -11.12 -37.60 20.46
CA ASP A 424 -9.72 -37.93 20.68
C ASP A 424 -8.74 -36.92 20.17
N HIS A 425 -9.13 -36.04 19.22
CA HIS A 425 -8.23 -35.16 18.50
C HIS A 425 -8.80 -33.73 18.33
N GLN A 426 -7.94 -32.75 18.40
CA GLN A 426 -8.18 -31.36 17.99
C GLN A 426 -7.22 -31.03 16.86
N THR A 427 -7.77 -30.76 15.69
CA THR A 427 -6.97 -30.55 14.50
C THR A 427 -7.34 -29.25 13.82
N LEU A 428 -6.33 -28.45 13.52
CA LEU A 428 -6.41 -27.28 12.69
C LEU A 428 -5.85 -27.65 11.32
N ILE A 429 -6.61 -27.39 10.26
CA ILE A 429 -6.21 -27.69 8.89
C ILE A 429 -6.05 -26.38 8.13
N TYR A 430 -4.90 -26.20 7.50
CA TYR A 430 -4.62 -25.06 6.64
C TYR A 430 -4.29 -25.54 5.22
N THR A 431 -4.93 -24.94 4.22
CA THR A 431 -4.72 -25.31 2.81
C THR A 431 -4.50 -24.09 1.92
N SER A 432 -3.86 -24.31 0.78
CA SER A 432 -3.61 -23.28 -0.21
C SER A 432 -2.71 -22.13 0.32
N GLY A 433 -2.79 -20.93 -0.27
CA GLY A 433 -1.97 -19.79 0.10
C GLY A 433 -0.66 -19.67 -0.69
N CYS A 434 0.23 -18.79 -0.23
CA CYS A 434 1.54 -18.56 -0.87
C CYS A 434 2.68 -18.36 0.15
N ASN A 435 3.89 -18.83 -0.20
CA ASN A 435 5.15 -18.53 0.47
C ASN A 435 6.37 -19.00 -0.39
N PRO A 436 7.03 -18.19 -1.15
CA PRO A 436 6.53 -16.99 -1.85
C PRO A 436 5.58 -17.37 -3.00
N ASN A 437 5.63 -18.64 -3.46
CA ASN A 437 4.79 -19.14 -4.54
C ASN A 437 3.45 -19.66 -4.02
N ARG A 438 2.43 -19.63 -4.87
CA ARG A 438 1.15 -20.28 -4.57
C ARG A 438 1.33 -21.78 -4.45
N VAL A 439 0.66 -22.36 -3.48
CA VAL A 439 0.72 -23.80 -3.19
C VAL A 439 -0.68 -24.40 -3.14
N ASN A 440 -0.75 -25.73 -3.26
CA ASN A 440 -1.95 -26.54 -3.07
C ASN A 440 -1.78 -27.57 -1.92
N THR A 441 -0.70 -27.46 -1.17
CA THR A 441 -0.47 -28.34 -0.03
C THR A 441 -1.47 -28.07 1.09
N THR A 442 -1.82 -29.11 1.81
CA THR A 442 -2.67 -29.08 3.00
C THR A 442 -1.82 -29.45 4.21
N THR A 443 -1.88 -28.64 5.25
CA THR A 443 -1.11 -28.82 6.49
C THR A 443 -2.08 -29.16 7.61
N LEU A 444 -1.83 -30.27 8.28
CA LEU A 444 -2.52 -30.71 9.49
C LEU A 444 -1.71 -30.26 10.70
N ILE A 445 -2.34 -29.58 11.63
CA ILE A 445 -1.74 -29.09 12.87
C ILE A 445 -2.54 -29.71 14.01
N GLU A 446 -1.96 -30.69 14.68
CA GLU A 446 -2.58 -31.38 15.82
C GLU A 446 -2.32 -30.57 17.09
N LEU A 447 -3.38 -30.32 17.85
CA LEU A 447 -3.35 -29.61 19.12
C LEU A 447 -3.56 -30.56 20.29
N ASP A 448 -3.05 -30.17 21.46
CA ASP A 448 -3.33 -30.84 22.72
C ASP A 448 -4.84 -30.80 23.08
N PRO A 449 -5.32 -31.59 24.02
CA PRO A 449 -6.74 -31.63 24.38
C PRO A 449 -7.34 -30.33 24.87
N LEU A 450 -6.51 -29.36 25.27
CA LEU A 450 -6.92 -28.01 25.68
C LEU A 450 -6.90 -27.01 24.52
N GLY A 451 -6.30 -27.38 23.39
CA GLY A 451 -6.10 -26.47 22.24
C GLY A 451 -5.00 -25.42 22.49
N GLU A 452 -4.13 -25.63 23.46
CA GLU A 452 -3.14 -24.65 23.87
C GLU A 452 -1.80 -24.82 23.20
N ASN A 453 -1.42 -26.08 22.86
CA ASN A 453 -0.12 -26.37 22.31
C ASN A 453 -0.23 -27.21 21.04
N VAL A 454 0.70 -27.00 20.09
CA VAL A 454 0.87 -27.83 18.90
C VAL A 454 1.65 -29.09 19.29
N ILE A 455 1.06 -30.26 19.00
CA ILE A 455 1.67 -31.58 19.21
C ILE A 455 2.44 -32.01 17.97
N ASP A 456 1.82 -31.86 16.78
CA ASP A 456 2.38 -32.29 15.50
C ASP A 456 1.97 -31.33 14.37
N CYS A 457 2.78 -31.31 13.31
CA CYS A 457 2.51 -30.53 12.11
C CYS A 457 2.95 -31.33 10.88
N THR A 458 1.99 -31.80 10.10
CA THR A 458 2.24 -32.67 8.94
C THR A 458 1.69 -32.04 7.67
N GLU A 459 2.51 -31.95 6.60
CA GLU A 459 2.05 -31.60 5.25
C GLU A 459 1.61 -32.83 4.47
N ILE A 460 0.40 -32.78 3.91
CA ILE A 460 -0.15 -33.79 3.03
C ILE A 460 -0.30 -33.25 1.60
N ASN A 461 -0.34 -34.16 0.61
CA ASN A 461 -0.48 -33.81 -0.81
C ASN A 461 0.70 -32.98 -1.37
N VAL A 462 1.92 -33.38 -1.05
CA VAL A 462 3.11 -32.80 -1.69
C VAL A 462 3.26 -33.42 -3.08
N ASP A 463 3.12 -32.60 -4.12
CA ASP A 463 3.54 -32.96 -5.48
C ASP A 463 5.07 -33.08 -5.50
N THR A 464 5.59 -34.27 -5.23
CA THR A 464 7.03 -34.53 -5.35
C THR A 464 7.38 -34.74 -6.82
N ASN A 465 7.62 -33.65 -7.56
CA ASN A 465 8.38 -33.67 -8.81
C ASN A 465 9.88 -33.94 -8.59
N ASN A 466 10.28 -34.54 -7.47
CA ASN A 466 11.60 -35.08 -7.25
C ASN A 466 11.55 -36.59 -7.49
N GLU A 467 12.07 -36.99 -8.65
CA GLU A 467 12.37 -38.35 -9.03
C GLU A 467 13.28 -39.03 -7.98
N MET A 468 12.73 -39.66 -6.96
CA MET A 468 13.39 -40.74 -6.22
C MET A 468 12.52 -41.23 -5.04
N LYS A 469 11.36 -41.72 -5.30
CA LYS A 469 10.68 -42.82 -4.55
C LYS A 469 9.27 -42.94 -5.12
N LYS A 470 9.06 -43.96 -5.96
CA LYS A 470 7.70 -44.33 -6.38
C LYS A 470 6.92 -44.76 -5.15
N PRO A 471 5.83 -44.07 -4.77
CA PRO A 471 4.91 -44.64 -3.78
C PRO A 471 4.13 -45.74 -4.48
N GLN A 472 4.13 -46.93 -3.90
CA GLN A 472 3.18 -47.99 -4.21
C GLN A 472 1.84 -47.60 -3.57
N GLY A 473 0.97 -46.89 -4.30
CA GLY A 473 -0.37 -46.50 -3.90
C GLY A 473 -1.32 -46.44 -5.09
N PRO A 474 -2.65 -46.53 -4.90
CA PRO A 474 -3.64 -46.41 -5.98
C PRO A 474 -3.57 -45.04 -6.69
N PRO A 475 -4.12 -44.90 -7.92
CA PRO A 475 -3.97 -43.71 -8.76
C PRO A 475 -4.37 -42.45 -8.00
N HIS A 476 -3.53 -41.41 -8.12
CA HIS A 476 -3.63 -40.12 -7.41
C HIS A 476 -5.06 -39.54 -7.50
N SER A 477 -5.67 -39.28 -6.33
CA SER A 477 -6.90 -38.47 -6.27
C SER A 477 -6.60 -37.09 -6.82
N PRO A 478 -7.50 -36.48 -7.61
CA PRO A 478 -7.30 -35.14 -8.12
C PRO A 478 -7.16 -34.13 -6.95
N LEU A 479 -6.28 -33.14 -7.10
CA LEU A 479 -6.01 -32.10 -6.09
C LEU A 479 -6.47 -30.73 -6.58
N PRO A 480 -6.87 -29.81 -5.68
CA PRO A 480 -7.10 -28.43 -6.03
C PRO A 480 -5.85 -27.80 -6.65
N SER A 481 -6.02 -26.94 -7.67
CA SER A 481 -4.89 -26.15 -8.21
C SER A 481 -4.34 -25.17 -7.17
N PRO A 482 -3.03 -24.80 -7.22
CA PRO A 482 -2.45 -23.79 -6.34
C PRO A 482 -3.21 -22.47 -6.40
N ARG A 483 -3.66 -21.95 -5.26
CA ARG A 483 -4.55 -20.79 -5.17
C ARG A 483 -4.36 -19.96 -3.91
N VAL A 484 -4.87 -18.74 -3.95
CA VAL A 484 -4.96 -17.80 -2.82
C VAL A 484 -6.36 -17.23 -2.73
N CYS A 485 -6.72 -16.66 -1.57
CA CYS A 485 -7.99 -15.97 -1.34
C CYS A 485 -9.23 -16.83 -1.62
N ALA A 486 -9.13 -18.15 -1.41
CA ALA A 486 -10.25 -19.08 -1.34
C ALA A 486 -10.83 -19.09 0.08
N THR A 487 -12.02 -19.67 0.25
CA THR A 487 -12.54 -20.01 1.57
C THR A 487 -12.51 -21.54 1.78
N PHE A 488 -12.27 -21.96 3.03
CA PHE A 488 -12.29 -23.36 3.42
C PHE A 488 -13.13 -23.47 4.69
N THR A 489 -14.28 -24.15 4.60
CA THR A 489 -15.32 -24.10 5.62
C THR A 489 -15.81 -25.48 5.95
N LEU A 490 -15.96 -25.78 7.25
CA LEU A 490 -16.44 -27.06 7.73
C LEU A 490 -17.94 -27.23 7.47
N LEU A 491 -18.34 -28.33 6.88
CA LEU A 491 -19.73 -28.79 6.77
C LEU A 491 -20.09 -29.52 8.05
N HIS A 492 -21.06 -29.04 8.83
CA HIS A 492 -21.61 -29.79 9.93
C HIS A 492 -22.61 -30.80 9.37
N ASP A 493 -22.18 -32.07 9.27
CA ASP A 493 -23.09 -33.18 9.07
C ASP A 493 -23.45 -33.75 10.45
N THR A 494 -24.71 -33.56 10.86
CA THR A 494 -25.21 -34.05 12.14
C THR A 494 -25.33 -35.59 12.18
N ASP A 495 -25.31 -36.24 11.03
CA ASP A 495 -25.60 -37.65 10.89
C ASP A 495 -24.37 -38.55 10.62
N THR A 496 -23.22 -37.93 10.28
CA THR A 496 -21.99 -38.70 10.01
C THR A 496 -20.87 -38.34 10.99
N ASN A 497 -20.25 -39.32 11.59
CA ASN A 497 -19.03 -39.20 12.41
C ASN A 497 -17.79 -38.81 11.56
N ASN A 498 -17.98 -38.24 10.37
CA ASN A 498 -16.92 -37.93 9.43
C ASN A 498 -16.93 -36.43 9.04
N PRO A 499 -16.15 -35.56 9.72
CA PRO A 499 -16.12 -34.15 9.40
C PRO A 499 -15.59 -33.94 7.98
N THR A 500 -16.35 -33.16 7.19
CA THR A 500 -16.01 -32.82 5.82
C THR A 500 -15.95 -31.30 5.71
N ALA A 501 -14.95 -30.79 5.00
CA ALA A 501 -14.79 -29.34 4.73
C ALA A 501 -14.88 -29.07 3.22
N MET A 502 -15.29 -27.88 2.86
CA MET A 502 -15.42 -27.44 1.48
C MET A 502 -14.49 -26.27 1.19
N LEU A 503 -13.61 -26.43 0.20
CA LEU A 503 -12.80 -25.36 -0.38
C LEU A 503 -13.56 -24.76 -1.55
N ILE A 504 -13.71 -23.43 -1.58
CA ILE A 504 -14.52 -22.71 -2.57
C ILE A 504 -13.67 -21.66 -3.27
N GLY A 505 -13.64 -21.69 -4.60
CA GLY A 505 -13.06 -20.64 -5.44
C GLY A 505 -11.60 -20.34 -5.17
N GLY A 506 -11.29 -19.05 -5.02
CA GLY A 506 -9.93 -18.54 -4.97
C GLY A 506 -9.40 -18.11 -6.34
N ARG A 507 -8.14 -17.66 -6.40
CA ARG A 507 -7.48 -17.29 -7.65
C ARG A 507 -6.08 -17.89 -7.79
N GLY A 508 -5.68 -18.10 -9.02
CA GLY A 508 -4.31 -18.30 -9.44
C GLY A 508 -3.59 -16.96 -9.66
N PRO A 509 -2.96 -16.71 -10.84
CA PRO A 509 -2.53 -15.36 -11.22
C PRO A 509 -3.70 -14.36 -11.15
N PRO A 510 -3.46 -13.03 -11.05
CA PRO A 510 -4.53 -12.06 -10.86
C PRO A 510 -5.65 -12.09 -11.91
N HIS A 511 -5.36 -12.59 -13.12
CA HIS A 511 -6.34 -12.71 -14.22
C HIS A 511 -7.11 -14.04 -14.22
N ARG A 512 -6.82 -14.99 -13.31
CA ARG A 512 -7.43 -16.32 -13.29
C ARG A 512 -8.08 -16.60 -11.94
N SER A 513 -9.39 -16.44 -11.86
CA SER A 513 -10.21 -16.91 -10.74
C SER A 513 -10.71 -18.35 -10.98
N PHE A 514 -11.03 -19.06 -9.89
CA PHE A 514 -11.54 -20.42 -9.93
C PHE A 514 -13.02 -20.44 -9.59
N ASN A 515 -13.77 -21.23 -10.34
CA ASN A 515 -15.18 -21.56 -10.07
C ASN A 515 -15.37 -23.00 -9.59
N ASP A 516 -14.27 -23.73 -9.37
CA ASP A 516 -14.30 -25.08 -8.83
C ASP A 516 -14.51 -25.06 -7.31
N THR A 517 -15.05 -26.12 -6.80
CA THR A 517 -15.14 -26.42 -5.38
C THR A 517 -14.60 -27.81 -5.11
N TRP A 518 -14.16 -28.02 -3.88
CA TRP A 518 -13.53 -29.28 -3.48
C TRP A 518 -13.97 -29.65 -2.09
N PHE A 519 -14.32 -30.92 -1.88
CA PHE A 519 -14.55 -31.49 -0.57
C PHE A 519 -13.25 -32.11 -0.02
N PHE A 520 -13.02 -31.92 1.25
CA PHE A 520 -11.95 -32.54 2.00
C PHE A 520 -12.52 -33.41 3.12
N ASP A 521 -12.27 -34.70 3.03
CA ASP A 521 -12.55 -35.66 4.11
C ASP A 521 -11.49 -35.47 5.20
N CYS A 522 -11.86 -34.91 6.34
CA CYS A 522 -10.93 -34.63 7.43
C CYS A 522 -10.39 -35.87 8.14
N LYS A 523 -11.06 -37.03 8.01
CA LYS A 523 -10.63 -38.28 8.60
C LYS A 523 -9.71 -39.09 7.69
N GLN A 524 -10.02 -39.11 6.38
CA GLN A 524 -9.24 -39.85 5.38
C GLN A 524 -8.14 -38.99 4.76
N HIS A 525 -8.14 -37.67 5.00
CA HIS A 525 -7.24 -36.67 4.42
C HIS A 525 -7.24 -36.73 2.89
N ARG A 526 -8.43 -36.78 2.27
CA ARG A 526 -8.59 -36.87 0.81
C ARG A 526 -9.46 -35.80 0.23
N TRP A 527 -9.04 -35.32 -0.92
CA TRP A 527 -9.79 -34.39 -1.74
C TRP A 527 -10.69 -35.09 -2.74
N SER A 528 -11.88 -34.54 -2.97
CA SER A 528 -12.78 -34.90 -4.06
C SER A 528 -13.39 -33.62 -4.65
N GLN A 529 -13.68 -33.65 -5.95
CA GLN A 529 -14.24 -32.49 -6.64
C GLN A 529 -15.72 -32.29 -6.26
N GLY A 530 -16.09 -31.06 -5.97
CA GLY A 530 -17.46 -30.63 -5.68
C GLY A 530 -18.16 -30.02 -6.91
N PRO A 531 -19.38 -29.51 -6.74
CA PRO A 531 -20.12 -28.86 -7.81
C PRO A 531 -19.48 -27.50 -8.18
N VAL A 532 -19.68 -27.08 -9.43
CA VAL A 532 -19.16 -25.80 -9.94
C VAL A 532 -19.96 -24.62 -9.36
N LEU A 533 -19.27 -23.55 -8.96
CA LEU A 533 -19.89 -22.29 -8.54
C LEU A 533 -20.70 -21.68 -9.70
N PRO A 534 -21.92 -21.23 -9.51
CA PRO A 534 -22.64 -20.45 -10.48
C PRO A 534 -22.03 -19.03 -10.60
N GLY A 535 -22.18 -18.39 -11.77
CA GLY A 535 -21.73 -17.02 -12.00
C GLY A 535 -20.24 -16.82 -12.26
N GLY A 536 -19.43 -17.91 -12.37
CA GLY A 536 -18.01 -17.81 -12.68
C GLY A 536 -17.06 -17.96 -11.49
N GLY A 537 -15.78 -17.63 -11.68
CA GLY A 537 -14.74 -17.75 -10.64
C GLY A 537 -14.86 -16.66 -9.59
N ARG A 538 -14.74 -17.02 -8.31
CA ARG A 538 -14.93 -16.11 -7.15
C ARG A 538 -13.74 -16.18 -6.19
N PHE A 539 -13.27 -15.03 -5.72
CA PHE A 539 -12.19 -14.96 -4.71
C PHE A 539 -12.37 -13.73 -3.81
N ARG A 540 -11.75 -13.72 -2.61
CA ARG A 540 -11.95 -12.72 -1.55
C ARG A 540 -13.40 -12.60 -1.08
N HIS A 541 -14.14 -13.69 -1.18
CA HIS A 541 -15.50 -13.85 -0.65
C HIS A 541 -15.44 -14.39 0.77
N CYS A 542 -16.58 -14.36 1.47
CA CYS A 542 -16.75 -14.96 2.79
C CYS A 542 -17.61 -16.22 2.69
N THR A 543 -17.39 -17.17 3.60
CA THR A 543 -18.23 -18.37 3.73
C THR A 543 -18.41 -18.72 5.20
N VAL A 544 -19.65 -19.00 5.61
CA VAL A 544 -19.99 -19.47 6.96
C VAL A 544 -20.91 -20.68 6.90
N THR A 545 -20.87 -21.50 7.95
CA THR A 545 -21.75 -22.65 8.12
C THR A 545 -23.01 -22.23 8.85
N LEU A 546 -24.19 -22.60 8.32
CA LEU A 546 -25.49 -22.42 8.93
C LEU A 546 -25.87 -23.59 9.83
N LYS A 547 -26.93 -23.43 10.64
CA LYS A 547 -27.39 -24.42 11.64
C LYS A 547 -27.67 -25.83 11.08
N ASN A 548 -28.09 -25.92 9.81
CA ASN A 548 -28.39 -27.22 9.15
C ASN A 548 -27.18 -27.78 8.36
N GLY A 549 -25.97 -27.25 8.55
CA GLY A 549 -24.78 -27.67 7.82
C GLY A 549 -24.65 -27.12 6.39
N HIS A 550 -25.56 -26.30 5.93
CA HIS A 550 -25.44 -25.59 4.65
C HIS A 550 -24.41 -24.47 4.76
N LEU A 551 -23.84 -24.04 3.63
CA LEU A 551 -22.90 -22.92 3.60
C LEU A 551 -23.56 -21.69 2.99
N LEU A 552 -23.38 -20.54 3.64
CA LEU A 552 -23.72 -19.25 3.10
C LEU A 552 -22.45 -18.58 2.59
N ILE A 553 -22.46 -18.15 1.32
CA ILE A 553 -21.34 -17.53 0.63
C ILE A 553 -21.75 -16.09 0.31
N PHE A 554 -20.89 -15.12 0.60
CA PHE A 554 -21.15 -13.69 0.41
C PHE A 554 -19.99 -12.97 -0.30
N GLY A 555 -20.32 -12.08 -1.23
CA GLY A 555 -19.41 -11.12 -1.85
C GLY A 555 -18.29 -11.73 -2.68
N GLY A 556 -17.19 -11.00 -2.78
CA GLY A 556 -15.98 -11.37 -3.51
C GLY A 556 -15.94 -10.90 -4.96
N PHE A 557 -14.75 -10.84 -5.55
CA PHE A 557 -14.57 -10.60 -6.97
C PHE A 557 -15.09 -11.77 -7.78
N GLN A 558 -15.86 -11.47 -8.82
CA GLN A 558 -16.33 -12.45 -9.79
C GLN A 558 -15.70 -12.14 -11.14
N ARG A 559 -15.18 -13.17 -11.82
CA ARG A 559 -14.63 -13.04 -13.17
C ARG A 559 -15.11 -14.20 -14.04
N ILE A 560 -15.77 -13.86 -15.13
CA ILE A 560 -16.17 -14.83 -16.15
C ILE A 560 -14.91 -15.24 -16.92
N SER A 561 -14.64 -16.54 -16.99
CA SER A 561 -13.55 -17.09 -17.81
C SER A 561 -13.95 -17.03 -19.29
N GLY A 562 -13.46 -16.04 -20.04
CA GLY A 562 -13.65 -15.93 -21.47
C GLY A 562 -12.88 -14.74 -22.02
N ASN A 563 -12.18 -14.93 -23.15
CA ASN A 563 -11.50 -13.91 -23.94
C ASN A 563 -12.56 -13.06 -24.67
N GLU A 564 -13.35 -12.28 -23.98
CA GLU A 564 -14.20 -11.29 -24.62
C GLU A 564 -13.87 -9.89 -24.10
N SER A 565 -13.48 -9.06 -25.07
CA SER A 565 -13.34 -7.62 -24.98
C SER A 565 -14.53 -7.01 -24.22
N THR A 566 -14.23 -6.09 -23.35
CA THR A 566 -15.13 -5.31 -22.46
C THR A 566 -16.14 -4.42 -23.22
N GLU A 567 -16.79 -4.92 -24.27
CA GLU A 567 -17.87 -4.20 -24.91
C GLU A 567 -19.18 -5.01 -24.80
N SER A 568 -20.13 -4.40 -24.06
CA SER A 568 -21.52 -4.84 -23.83
C SER A 568 -21.77 -5.83 -22.68
N LYS A 569 -21.67 -5.38 -21.42
CA LYS A 569 -22.60 -5.87 -20.41
C LYS A 569 -23.91 -5.09 -20.58
N SER A 570 -24.97 -5.80 -20.96
CA SER A 570 -26.33 -5.29 -20.80
C SER A 570 -26.62 -5.09 -19.30
N GLU A 571 -27.19 -3.96 -18.93
CA GLU A 571 -27.50 -3.50 -17.55
C GLU A 571 -28.50 -4.40 -16.77
N SER A 572 -28.71 -5.67 -17.07
CA SER A 572 -29.89 -6.37 -16.62
C SER A 572 -29.73 -7.58 -15.71
N GLU A 573 -28.51 -7.97 -15.29
CA GLU A 573 -28.37 -9.02 -14.26
C GLU A 573 -27.21 -8.71 -13.32
N SER A 574 -27.51 -8.04 -12.19
CA SER A 574 -26.61 -7.99 -11.03
C SER A 574 -26.39 -9.43 -10.52
N GLU A 575 -25.12 -9.86 -10.44
CA GLU A 575 -24.81 -11.18 -9.95
C GLU A 575 -25.20 -11.35 -8.47
N PRO A 576 -25.57 -12.56 -8.02
CA PRO A 576 -26.13 -12.74 -6.69
C PRO A 576 -25.09 -12.44 -5.60
N GLU A 577 -25.44 -11.52 -4.72
CA GLU A 577 -24.62 -11.13 -3.56
C GLU A 577 -24.43 -12.31 -2.60
N PHE A 578 -25.47 -13.13 -2.40
CA PHE A 578 -25.44 -14.32 -1.55
C PHE A 578 -25.79 -15.58 -2.34
N LEU A 579 -25.01 -16.66 -2.07
CA LEU A 579 -25.29 -18.00 -2.52
C LEU A 579 -25.44 -18.92 -1.32
N LEU A 580 -26.45 -19.81 -1.34
CA LEU A 580 -26.61 -20.88 -0.40
C LEU A 580 -26.16 -22.19 -1.05
N PHE A 581 -25.21 -22.89 -0.43
CA PHE A 581 -24.85 -24.26 -0.79
C PHE A 581 -25.62 -25.25 0.07
N ASN A 582 -26.46 -26.06 -0.55
CA ASN A 582 -27.16 -27.14 0.10
C ASN A 582 -26.25 -28.38 0.19
N SER A 583 -25.80 -28.72 1.41
CA SER A 583 -24.87 -29.82 1.65
C SER A 583 -25.48 -31.20 1.36
N HIS A 584 -26.81 -31.38 1.50
CA HIS A 584 -27.51 -32.63 1.21
C HIS A 584 -27.73 -32.88 -0.28
N GLY A 585 -28.05 -31.81 -1.02
CA GLY A 585 -28.31 -31.89 -2.45
C GLY A 585 -27.09 -31.60 -3.34
N ASN A 586 -25.97 -31.19 -2.78
CA ASN A 586 -24.78 -30.75 -3.49
C ASN A 586 -25.10 -29.69 -4.57
N THR A 587 -25.95 -28.70 -4.25
CA THR A 587 -26.43 -27.68 -5.19
C THR A 587 -26.30 -26.29 -4.61
N PHE A 588 -26.07 -25.30 -5.52
CA PHE A 588 -26.10 -23.90 -5.17
C PHE A 588 -27.46 -23.29 -5.53
N THR A 589 -27.94 -22.41 -4.66
CA THR A 589 -29.14 -21.58 -4.90
C THR A 589 -28.83 -20.12 -4.58
N THR A 590 -29.43 -19.18 -5.34
CA THR A 590 -29.33 -17.76 -5.05
C THR A 590 -30.24 -17.41 -3.88
N CYS A 591 -29.72 -16.69 -2.91
CA CYS A 591 -30.49 -16.20 -1.77
C CYS A 591 -31.39 -15.05 -2.16
N LYS A 592 -32.51 -14.91 -1.43
CA LYS A 592 -33.42 -13.76 -1.50
C LYS A 592 -33.20 -12.89 -0.27
N TYR A 593 -33.26 -11.58 -0.45
CA TYR A 593 -33.11 -10.62 0.66
C TYR A 593 -34.19 -9.53 0.59
N ASP A 594 -34.55 -9.00 1.77
CA ASP A 594 -35.57 -8.00 1.90
C ASP A 594 -35.10 -6.62 1.40
N ARG A 595 -33.83 -6.34 1.55
CA ARG A 595 -33.14 -5.17 1.03
C ARG A 595 -31.68 -5.52 0.68
N PRO A 596 -31.07 -4.86 -0.32
CA PRO A 596 -29.66 -5.06 -0.62
C PRO A 596 -28.83 -4.83 0.64
N VAL A 597 -27.93 -5.79 0.97
CA VAL A 597 -26.98 -5.60 2.07
C VAL A 597 -25.87 -4.69 1.58
N TYR A 598 -25.34 -4.97 0.42
CA TYR A 598 -24.42 -4.14 -0.39
C TYR A 598 -24.26 -4.73 -1.79
N ASN A 599 -24.01 -3.89 -2.78
CA ASN A 599 -23.63 -4.38 -4.10
C ASN A 599 -22.15 -4.76 -4.09
N GLY A 600 -21.85 -6.07 -4.11
CA GLY A 600 -20.55 -6.57 -4.51
C GLY A 600 -19.39 -6.37 -3.54
N LEU A 601 -19.57 -6.44 -2.20
CA LEU A 601 -18.46 -6.29 -1.25
C LEU A 601 -17.36 -7.34 -1.44
N VAL A 602 -16.13 -6.86 -1.52
CA VAL A 602 -14.92 -7.68 -1.65
C VAL A 602 -14.04 -7.53 -0.42
N GLY A 603 -13.52 -8.64 0.10
CA GLY A 603 -12.64 -8.58 1.27
C GLY A 603 -13.32 -8.16 2.56
N ALA A 604 -14.65 -8.26 2.64
CA ALA A 604 -15.40 -8.19 3.89
C ALA A 604 -15.05 -9.37 4.79
N CYS A 605 -15.36 -9.30 6.08
CA CYS A 605 -15.38 -10.48 6.94
C CYS A 605 -16.82 -10.81 7.38
N MET A 606 -17.10 -12.11 7.55
CA MET A 606 -18.41 -12.60 7.93
C MET A 606 -18.26 -13.68 8.99
N ALA A 607 -19.09 -13.63 10.04
CA ALA A 607 -19.19 -14.66 11.05
C ALA A 607 -20.66 -15.02 11.28
N TYR A 608 -20.94 -16.26 11.72
CA TYR A 608 -22.29 -16.73 11.99
C TYR A 608 -22.33 -17.55 13.29
N ASP A 609 -23.23 -17.23 14.19
CA ASP A 609 -23.53 -18.02 15.38
C ASP A 609 -24.74 -18.91 15.10
N THR A 610 -24.48 -20.21 14.89
CA THR A 610 -25.53 -21.21 14.58
C THR A 610 -26.50 -21.46 15.72
N ARG A 611 -26.16 -21.10 16.97
CA ARG A 611 -27.02 -21.29 18.16
C ARG A 611 -28.07 -20.17 18.24
N ARG A 612 -27.63 -18.92 17.98
CA ARG A 612 -28.52 -17.74 18.00
C ARG A 612 -29.17 -17.47 16.66
N ASP A 613 -28.70 -18.14 15.61
CA ASP A 613 -29.11 -17.93 14.22
C ASP A 613 -28.89 -16.49 13.76
N ILE A 614 -27.73 -15.95 14.10
CA ILE A 614 -27.32 -14.56 13.82
C ILE A 614 -26.00 -14.55 13.08
N GLY A 615 -25.94 -13.81 11.97
CA GLY A 615 -24.73 -13.48 11.24
C GLY A 615 -24.36 -12.01 11.34
N VAL A 616 -23.07 -11.73 11.12
CA VAL A 616 -22.56 -10.37 10.92
C VAL A 616 -21.67 -10.30 9.69
N ILE A 617 -21.75 -9.17 8.99
CA ILE A 617 -20.85 -8.78 7.90
C ILE A 617 -20.21 -7.45 8.28
N ILE A 618 -18.89 -7.33 8.11
CA ILE A 618 -18.14 -6.14 8.53
C ILE A 618 -17.16 -5.75 7.44
N GLY A 619 -17.11 -4.45 7.12
CA GLY A 619 -16.14 -3.89 6.20
C GLY A 619 -16.31 -4.39 4.76
N GLY A 620 -15.18 -4.50 4.05
CA GLY A 620 -15.12 -4.83 2.63
C GLY A 620 -15.20 -3.61 1.73
N GLN A 621 -14.77 -3.77 0.49
CA GLN A 621 -14.74 -2.72 -0.52
C GLN A 621 -15.87 -2.93 -1.52
N ASP A 622 -16.58 -1.86 -1.85
CA ASP A 622 -17.65 -1.85 -2.86
C ASP A 622 -17.10 -1.68 -4.29
N GLU A 623 -17.99 -1.68 -5.27
CA GLU A 623 -17.63 -1.51 -6.69
C GLU A 623 -17.05 -0.12 -7.01
N SER A 624 -17.31 0.89 -6.18
CA SER A 624 -16.72 2.23 -6.33
C SER A 624 -15.28 2.32 -5.79
N GLY A 625 -14.81 1.27 -5.12
CA GLY A 625 -13.52 1.23 -4.46
C GLY A 625 -13.53 1.76 -3.02
N GLN A 626 -14.71 2.10 -2.46
CA GLN A 626 -14.83 2.56 -1.09
C GLN A 626 -14.90 1.38 -0.11
N VAL A 627 -14.16 1.49 0.98
CA VAL A 627 -14.21 0.50 2.07
C VAL A 627 -15.34 0.88 3.03
N CYS A 628 -16.25 -0.06 3.21
CA CYS A 628 -17.42 0.11 4.07
C CYS A 628 -17.02 0.20 5.55
N ASP A 629 -17.62 1.12 6.29
CA ASP A 629 -17.43 1.34 7.73
C ASP A 629 -18.58 0.80 8.58
N ARG A 630 -19.33 -0.20 8.06
CA ARG A 630 -20.57 -0.70 8.64
C ARG A 630 -20.42 -2.15 9.10
N LEU A 631 -21.10 -2.46 10.21
CA LEU A 631 -21.46 -3.80 10.64
C LEU A 631 -22.93 -4.03 10.32
N THR A 632 -23.24 -5.09 9.57
CA THR A 632 -24.59 -5.53 9.25
C THR A 632 -24.89 -6.82 10.00
N LYS A 633 -25.87 -6.81 10.91
CA LYS A 633 -26.40 -7.98 11.61
C LYS A 633 -27.57 -8.56 10.82
N PHE A 634 -27.53 -9.86 10.55
CA PHE A 634 -28.55 -10.53 9.72
C PHE A 634 -28.88 -11.93 10.23
N THR A 635 -29.96 -12.49 9.72
CA THR A 635 -30.29 -13.92 9.85
C THR A 635 -30.55 -14.51 8.47
N CYS A 636 -30.36 -15.84 8.35
CA CYS A 636 -30.58 -16.58 7.12
C CYS A 636 -31.48 -17.78 7.40
N ASP A 637 -32.65 -17.83 6.77
CA ASP A 637 -33.45 -19.06 6.75
C ASP A 637 -32.75 -20.12 5.89
N PRO A 638 -32.19 -21.17 6.51
CA PRO A 638 -31.38 -22.14 5.78
C PRO A 638 -32.20 -23.04 4.83
N THR A 639 -33.53 -23.00 4.92
CA THR A 639 -34.42 -23.78 4.05
C THR A 639 -34.76 -23.03 2.77
N THR A 640 -35.07 -21.75 2.90
CA THR A 640 -35.51 -20.90 1.78
C THR A 640 -34.38 -20.04 1.20
N GLY A 641 -33.26 -19.93 1.88
CA GLY A 641 -32.17 -19.01 1.53
C GLY A 641 -32.55 -17.54 1.69
N ARG A 642 -33.57 -17.22 2.52
CA ARG A 642 -33.97 -15.83 2.74
C ARG A 642 -33.08 -15.16 3.77
N ILE A 643 -32.43 -14.08 3.38
CA ILE A 643 -31.64 -13.20 4.23
C ILE A 643 -32.54 -12.07 4.75
N THR A 644 -32.51 -11.85 6.06
CA THR A 644 -33.20 -10.73 6.71
C THR A 644 -32.18 -9.89 7.48
N VAL A 645 -32.04 -8.63 7.10
CA VAL A 645 -31.20 -7.67 7.82
C VAL A 645 -31.91 -7.23 9.09
N LEU A 646 -31.29 -7.49 10.24
CA LEU A 646 -31.83 -7.15 11.55
C LEU A 646 -31.43 -5.74 11.96
N GLU A 647 -30.17 -5.39 11.74
CA GLU A 647 -29.59 -4.15 12.24
C GLU A 647 -28.34 -3.75 11.44
N GLU A 648 -28.07 -2.45 11.38
CA GLU A 648 -26.85 -1.90 10.81
C GLU A 648 -26.29 -0.83 11.74
N TRP A 649 -24.96 -0.79 11.82
CA TRP A 649 -24.24 0.10 12.70
C TRP A 649 -22.93 0.56 12.05
N GLU A 650 -22.68 1.88 11.98
CA GLU A 650 -21.50 2.50 11.38
C GLU A 650 -20.46 2.87 12.45
N HIS A 651 -19.19 2.55 12.17
CA HIS A 651 -18.08 2.94 13.03
C HIS A 651 -16.75 2.92 12.24
N PRO A 652 -15.84 3.90 12.43
CA PRO A 652 -14.56 3.94 11.70
C PRO A 652 -13.69 2.67 11.86
N LEU A 653 -13.76 1.98 12.99
CA LEU A 653 -13.05 0.71 13.21
C LEU A 653 -13.63 -0.48 12.44
N PHE A 654 -14.80 -0.34 11.82
CA PHE A 654 -15.35 -1.32 10.88
C PHE A 654 -14.88 -1.11 9.45
N GLN A 655 -14.28 0.05 9.14
CA GLN A 655 -13.72 0.34 7.84
C GLN A 655 -12.47 -0.49 7.58
N ARG A 656 -12.67 -1.78 7.24
CA ARG A 656 -11.61 -2.79 7.09
C ARG A 656 -11.74 -3.56 5.79
N TYR A 657 -10.63 -3.76 5.13
CA TYR A 657 -10.49 -4.64 3.97
C TYR A 657 -9.55 -5.80 4.32
N GLY A 658 -9.99 -7.04 4.07
CA GLY A 658 -9.20 -8.23 4.36
C GLY A 658 -9.09 -8.61 5.84
N ALA A 659 -9.96 -8.05 6.70
CA ALA A 659 -10.07 -8.44 8.11
C ALA A 659 -10.66 -9.84 8.28
N LYS A 660 -10.53 -10.38 9.49
CA LYS A 660 -11.22 -11.62 9.93
C LYS A 660 -12.04 -11.33 11.17
N CYS A 661 -13.18 -12.01 11.32
CA CYS A 661 -14.01 -11.92 12.53
C CYS A 661 -14.55 -13.27 12.95
N LEU A 662 -14.83 -13.42 14.24
CA LEU A 662 -15.47 -14.60 14.81
C LEU A 662 -16.22 -14.28 16.11
N PHE A 663 -17.22 -15.10 16.45
CA PHE A 663 -17.88 -15.05 17.76
C PHE A 663 -16.98 -15.66 18.83
N VAL A 664 -16.83 -14.97 20.00
CA VAL A 664 -15.85 -15.35 21.05
C VAL A 664 -16.46 -15.84 22.35
N ASN A 665 -17.78 -15.79 22.52
CA ASN A 665 -18.41 -16.29 23.73
C ASN A 665 -19.46 -17.36 23.45
N ASP A 666 -19.72 -18.22 24.47
CA ASP A 666 -20.73 -19.28 24.42
C ASP A 666 -21.97 -18.97 25.24
N ASP A 667 -22.01 -17.81 25.90
CA ASP A 667 -23.11 -17.39 26.74
C ASP A 667 -24.29 -16.93 25.89
N VAL A 668 -25.50 -17.39 26.23
CA VAL A 668 -26.72 -17.11 25.43
C VAL A 668 -27.15 -15.65 25.56
N ASP A 669 -26.81 -15.01 26.68
CA ASP A 669 -27.26 -13.66 27.01
C ASP A 669 -26.32 -12.55 26.51
N SER A 670 -25.17 -12.89 25.92
CA SER A 670 -24.19 -11.92 25.42
C SER A 670 -23.60 -12.34 24.08
N SER A 671 -23.44 -11.40 23.19
CA SER A 671 -22.97 -11.61 21.80
C SER A 671 -21.73 -10.80 21.54
N PHE A 672 -20.55 -11.41 21.62
CA PHE A 672 -19.27 -10.74 21.35
C PHE A 672 -18.65 -11.21 20.04
N ILE A 673 -18.19 -10.23 19.27
CA ILE A 673 -17.42 -10.44 18.02
C ILE A 673 -16.00 -9.95 18.24
N LEU A 674 -15.02 -10.80 17.98
CA LEU A 674 -13.63 -10.40 17.81
C LEU A 674 -13.40 -10.09 16.34
N ILE A 675 -12.92 -8.87 16.04
CA ILE A 675 -12.46 -8.43 14.74
C ILE A 675 -10.94 -8.32 14.78
N ALA A 676 -10.25 -8.84 13.78
CA ALA A 676 -8.80 -8.81 13.69
C ALA A 676 -8.33 -8.27 12.34
N GLY A 677 -7.33 -7.42 12.35
CA GLY A 677 -6.53 -6.98 11.21
C GLY A 677 -7.28 -6.34 10.06
N GLY A 678 -6.81 -6.61 8.84
CA GLY A 678 -7.16 -5.89 7.64
C GLY A 678 -6.44 -4.56 7.50
N THR A 679 -6.80 -3.79 6.48
CA THR A 679 -6.32 -2.42 6.23
C THR A 679 -7.50 -1.46 6.09
N SER A 680 -7.27 -0.17 6.36
CA SER A 680 -8.30 0.87 6.27
C SER A 680 -7.79 2.06 5.45
N PRO A 681 -8.62 2.68 4.61
CA PRO A 681 -8.26 3.94 3.97
C PRO A 681 -8.23 5.12 4.95
N GLY A 682 -8.89 5.00 6.11
CA GLY A 682 -8.98 6.08 7.10
C GLY A 682 -7.80 6.11 8.07
N MET A 683 -7.17 4.96 8.35
CA MET A 683 -6.14 4.86 9.38
C MET A 683 -5.20 3.66 9.18
N VAL A 684 -4.03 3.74 9.79
CA VAL A 684 -3.15 2.57 10.00
C VAL A 684 -3.44 2.00 11.39
N PHE A 685 -3.76 0.71 11.46
CA PHE A 685 -4.05 0.04 12.74
C PHE A 685 -2.76 -0.17 13.54
N ASP A 686 -2.82 0.18 14.80
CA ASP A 686 -1.75 0.07 15.79
C ASP A 686 -1.95 -1.11 16.76
N GLU A 687 -1.17 -1.17 17.83
CA GLU A 687 -1.27 -2.20 18.86
C GLU A 687 -2.57 -2.18 19.67
N LYS A 688 -3.41 -1.14 19.55
CA LYS A 688 -4.69 -0.99 20.26
C LYS A 688 -5.91 -1.20 19.35
N THR A 689 -5.73 -1.02 18.06
CA THR A 689 -6.80 -1.04 17.07
C THR A 689 -6.76 -2.24 16.14
N SER A 690 -5.65 -2.99 16.13
CA SER A 690 -5.49 -4.21 15.32
C SER A 690 -6.48 -5.30 15.69
N PHE A 691 -6.84 -5.42 16.97
CA PHE A 691 -7.89 -6.29 17.48
C PHE A 691 -8.96 -5.47 18.18
N VAL A 692 -10.22 -5.74 17.86
CA VAL A 692 -11.36 -5.04 18.43
C VAL A 692 -12.41 -6.05 18.89
N LEU A 693 -12.93 -5.86 20.09
CA LEU A 693 -14.08 -6.59 20.60
C LEU A 693 -15.35 -5.76 20.43
N VAL A 694 -16.37 -6.33 19.86
CA VAL A 694 -17.69 -5.72 19.68
C VAL A 694 -18.70 -6.44 20.56
N ASP A 695 -19.41 -5.72 21.42
CA ASP A 695 -20.59 -6.18 22.12
C ASP A 695 -21.82 -5.81 21.27
N LEU A 696 -22.43 -6.82 20.64
CA LEU A 696 -23.58 -6.60 19.74
C LEU A 696 -24.85 -6.15 20.47
N GLU A 697 -25.01 -6.51 21.74
CA GLU A 697 -26.21 -6.17 22.50
C GLU A 697 -26.13 -4.73 23.06
N LYS A 698 -24.96 -4.35 23.56
CA LYS A 698 -24.72 -2.99 24.08
C LYS A 698 -24.33 -1.99 23.00
N ARG A 699 -24.00 -2.44 21.78
CA ARG A 699 -23.44 -1.63 20.69
C ARG A 699 -22.18 -0.86 21.12
N THR A 700 -21.27 -1.54 21.76
CA THR A 700 -20.01 -0.95 22.21
C THR A 700 -18.82 -1.66 21.59
N LEU A 701 -17.74 -0.90 21.39
CA LEU A 701 -16.47 -1.42 20.94
C LEU A 701 -15.41 -1.24 22.03
N SER A 702 -14.44 -2.14 22.04
CA SER A 702 -13.25 -2.04 22.89
C SER A 702 -12.03 -2.48 22.08
N GLY A 703 -10.97 -1.67 22.07
CA GLY A 703 -9.68 -2.08 21.53
C GLY A 703 -9.02 -3.12 22.42
N ILE A 704 -8.31 -4.08 21.85
CA ILE A 704 -7.52 -5.07 22.58
C ILE A 704 -6.06 -4.70 22.47
N GLN A 705 -5.42 -4.36 23.60
CA GLN A 705 -4.02 -3.96 23.65
C GLN A 705 -3.11 -5.17 23.37
N ILE A 706 -2.36 -5.15 22.28
CA ILE A 706 -1.23 -6.07 22.12
C ILE A 706 -0.11 -5.62 23.05
N PRO A 707 0.46 -6.51 23.91
CA PRO A 707 1.55 -6.14 24.79
C PRO A 707 2.74 -5.53 24.00
N ALA A 708 3.24 -4.38 24.46
CA ALA A 708 4.29 -3.63 23.76
C ALA A 708 5.56 -4.47 23.55
N GLU A 709 5.90 -5.35 24.50
CA GLU A 709 7.04 -6.25 24.39
C GLU A 709 6.82 -7.29 23.26
N PHE A 710 5.61 -7.87 23.17
CA PHE A 710 5.26 -8.82 22.12
C PHE A 710 5.31 -8.14 20.76
N TYR A 711 4.72 -6.95 20.62
CA TYR A 711 4.70 -6.16 19.39
C TYR A 711 6.11 -5.70 18.97
N ARG A 712 6.99 -5.41 19.95
CA ARG A 712 8.39 -5.09 19.70
C ARG A 712 9.20 -6.28 19.19
N ASN A 713 8.95 -7.47 19.72
CA ASN A 713 9.71 -8.68 19.41
C ASN A 713 9.21 -9.42 18.16
N HIS A 714 7.93 -9.23 17.79
CA HIS A 714 7.30 -9.90 16.66
C HIS A 714 6.72 -8.89 15.67
N SER A 715 6.92 -9.13 14.38
CA SER A 715 6.21 -8.38 13.32
C SER A 715 4.89 -9.10 13.07
N ILE A 716 3.78 -8.41 13.33
CA ILE A 716 2.42 -8.98 13.27
C ILE A 716 1.67 -8.26 12.14
N PHE A 717 1.90 -8.69 10.89
CA PHE A 717 1.13 -8.22 9.76
C PHE A 717 -0.20 -8.97 9.69
N LEU A 718 -1.27 -8.32 10.05
CA LEU A 718 -2.62 -8.90 9.99
C LEU A 718 -3.23 -8.71 8.59
N VAL A 719 -2.51 -9.22 7.58
CA VAL A 719 -2.87 -9.25 6.16
C VAL A 719 -2.75 -10.69 5.67
N GLY A 720 -3.76 -11.22 5.00
CA GLY A 720 -3.76 -12.58 4.45
C GLY A 720 -3.57 -13.70 5.48
N PHE A 721 -3.92 -13.45 6.73
CA PHE A 721 -3.89 -14.41 7.85
C PHE A 721 -5.23 -15.14 7.99
N GLU A 722 -5.24 -16.18 8.81
CA GLU A 722 -6.45 -16.89 9.23
C GLU A 722 -6.65 -16.75 10.74
N LEU A 723 -7.92 -16.78 11.16
CA LEU A 723 -8.35 -16.64 12.54
C LEU A 723 -9.22 -17.85 12.92
N GLN A 724 -8.79 -18.64 13.91
CA GLN A 724 -9.50 -19.84 14.34
C GLN A 724 -9.66 -19.90 15.85
N ARG A 725 -10.91 -20.07 16.31
CA ARG A 725 -11.20 -20.31 17.73
C ARG A 725 -11.06 -21.81 18.00
N VAL A 726 -10.10 -22.20 18.81
CA VAL A 726 -9.79 -23.60 19.11
C VAL A 726 -10.34 -24.05 20.46
N SER A 727 -10.62 -23.14 21.38
CA SER A 727 -11.33 -23.41 22.62
C SER A 727 -12.20 -22.22 23.02
N GLN A 728 -12.87 -22.32 24.17
CA GLN A 728 -13.71 -21.21 24.65
C GLN A 728 -12.97 -19.88 24.75
N ASN A 729 -11.70 -19.92 25.18
CA ASN A 729 -10.91 -18.73 25.46
C ASN A 729 -9.69 -18.57 24.54
N VAL A 730 -9.39 -19.51 23.66
CA VAL A 730 -8.16 -19.49 22.85
C VAL A 730 -8.48 -19.31 21.38
N VAL A 731 -7.86 -18.29 20.81
CA VAL A 731 -7.93 -17.96 19.38
C VAL A 731 -6.53 -18.01 18.78
N TYR A 732 -6.39 -18.74 17.67
CA TYR A 732 -5.14 -18.80 16.88
C TYR A 732 -5.20 -17.81 15.73
N VAL A 733 -4.11 -17.08 15.54
CA VAL A 733 -3.80 -16.29 14.34
C VAL A 733 -2.73 -17.02 13.56
N ILE A 734 -3.07 -17.45 12.35
CA ILE A 734 -2.27 -18.40 11.58
C ILE A 734 -1.80 -17.77 10.29
N GLY A 735 -0.48 -17.78 10.07
CA GLY A 735 0.10 -17.24 8.86
C GLY A 735 -0.10 -15.72 8.71
N GLY A 736 -0.24 -15.28 7.48
CA GLY A 736 -0.29 -13.86 7.13
C GLY A 736 1.08 -13.26 6.94
N GLY A 737 1.08 -12.00 6.54
CA GLY A 737 2.27 -11.23 6.21
C GLY A 737 1.99 -10.27 5.06
N ALA A 738 2.95 -9.46 4.70
CA ALA A 738 2.81 -8.50 3.62
C ALA A 738 4.10 -8.32 2.83
N THR A 739 3.96 -7.98 1.56
CA THR A 739 5.05 -7.42 0.76
C THR A 739 5.11 -5.92 1.00
N CYS A 740 6.13 -5.48 1.75
CA CYS A 740 6.26 -4.07 2.13
C CYS A 740 6.94 -3.30 0.99
N TYR A 741 6.26 -3.08 -0.13
CA TYR A 741 6.74 -2.28 -1.26
C TYR A 741 8.18 -2.68 -1.68
N GLY A 742 9.14 -1.75 -1.68
CA GLY A 742 10.55 -2.01 -1.97
C GLY A 742 11.39 -2.49 -0.77
N PHE A 743 10.77 -2.69 0.41
CA PHE A 743 11.49 -2.97 1.67
C PHE A 743 11.56 -4.45 2.03
N GLY A 744 11.03 -5.31 1.17
CA GLY A 744 11.02 -6.76 1.35
C GLY A 744 9.65 -7.27 1.81
N ALA A 745 9.54 -8.61 1.90
CA ALA A 745 8.34 -9.28 2.41
C ALA A 745 8.59 -9.76 3.84
N VAL A 746 7.52 -9.75 4.64
CA VAL A 746 7.50 -10.29 6.00
C VAL A 746 6.37 -11.32 6.07
N SER A 747 6.67 -12.47 6.65
CA SER A 747 5.67 -13.49 6.98
C SER A 747 5.55 -13.62 8.48
N ASN A 748 4.33 -13.76 8.97
CA ASN A 748 4.07 -13.96 10.40
C ASN A 748 4.46 -15.38 10.83
N HIS A 749 4.80 -15.49 12.10
CA HIS A 749 4.65 -16.73 12.85
C HIS A 749 3.19 -16.92 13.28
N THR A 750 2.80 -18.14 13.59
CA THR A 750 1.51 -18.40 14.25
C THR A 750 1.59 -17.95 15.71
N PHE A 751 0.53 -17.31 16.19
CA PHE A 751 0.40 -16.94 17.59
C PHE A 751 -1.02 -17.18 18.09
N LYS A 752 -1.16 -17.26 19.42
CA LYS A 752 -2.44 -17.45 20.07
C LYS A 752 -2.76 -16.28 20.99
N LEU A 753 -4.05 -16.00 21.10
CA LEU A 753 -4.64 -15.05 22.06
C LEU A 753 -5.40 -15.85 23.11
N ASP A 754 -5.12 -15.60 24.38
CA ASP A 754 -5.93 -16.10 25.50
C ASP A 754 -6.89 -15.00 25.97
N LEU A 755 -8.18 -15.25 25.77
CA LEU A 755 -9.27 -14.33 26.07
C LEU A 755 -9.85 -14.51 27.48
N THR A 756 -9.27 -15.36 28.34
CA THR A 756 -9.79 -15.72 29.67
C THR A 756 -10.05 -14.46 30.53
N GLY A 757 -9.11 -13.54 30.56
CA GLY A 757 -9.24 -12.28 31.29
C GLY A 757 -10.30 -11.32 30.73
N LEU A 758 -10.49 -11.37 29.41
CA LEU A 758 -11.42 -10.53 28.67
C LEU A 758 -12.88 -10.87 29.03
N LEU A 759 -13.25 -12.14 28.93
CA LEU A 759 -14.63 -12.60 29.14
C LEU A 759 -15.07 -12.38 30.60
N THR A 760 -14.16 -12.53 31.57
CA THR A 760 -14.44 -12.23 32.98
C THR A 760 -14.57 -10.76 33.32
N SER A 761 -13.89 -9.87 32.62
CA SER A 761 -13.93 -8.43 32.85
C SER A 761 -15.17 -7.76 32.25
N VAL A 762 -15.64 -8.26 31.09
CA VAL A 762 -16.80 -7.71 30.39
C VAL A 762 -18.12 -8.19 30.99
N THR A 763 -18.19 -9.39 31.53
CA THR A 763 -19.38 -9.91 32.22
C THR A 763 -19.63 -9.28 33.61
N ARG A 764 -18.61 -8.60 34.18
CA ARG A 764 -18.72 -7.89 35.45
C ARG A 764 -19.08 -6.39 35.34
N ARG A 765 -19.11 -5.84 34.14
CA ARG A 765 -19.56 -4.47 33.81
C ARG A 765 -20.96 -4.49 33.18
#